data_32376c955a8346b03f9fdfa6837fb4c7
#
_entry.id   32376c955a8346b03f9fdfa6837fb4c7
#
_cell.length_a   1.000
_cell.length_b   1.000
_cell.length_c   1.000
_cell.angle_alpha   90.00
_cell.angle_beta   90.00
_cell.angle_gamma   90.00
#
_symmetry.space_group_name_H-M   'P 1'
#
loop_
_entity.id
_entity.type
_entity.pdbx_description
1 polymer ?
#
loop_
_entity_poly.entity_id
_entity_poly.type
_entity_poly.pdbx_seq_one_letter_code
_entity_poly.pdbx_strand_id
1 'polypeptide(L)'
;MRTYAPASTRAVLEQLLEEPSLARGVVHHEVREARGADHGDWPSWLDPRIRGGLAKRGIERPYTHQADAIEAVHAGQDIVVVTPTASDKSLCYTVPVLQALAEDPSARALFLFPTKALGQDQVAEFGELVQDAGLEVSSACYDGDTPAPIRSAIRKAGQVVVTNPDMLHSAILPHHTKWFQLFEQLRVIVVDELHTYRGVFGSHVANVLRRLLRLCAHYGSSPVIVCCSATIGNPAELAQTLTGRPVRLIDRNGAPSGEKHLLLVDPPVMDAATGARGSALTLAQRWALPFLKAGRQTVVFGKSRVAVEIMLSNLRETLRMDLGPRSRIRGYRGGYLPTERRSIERGLRDGEVLGVVSTNALELGVDIGRLDVAVLAGYPGSIAATWQQMGRAGRRGDVSVAVLVASPAPVDQYVIHHPEFVLGGRPEEARLDPDNLHVLLAHIRAATFELPFEPGEAFGPGPADDLLAFLGEGGQIRQADDGRWYWSSENFPASEISLRSAAPENVVIIDTTPDRPRVLGEVDLFSAQVLVHQHAIYMHESTQYHVDRLEWGERKAYVHRIDADHYTYANRAVTLKPLDVFAHAPATGGTRVHGEVMVASLVTLYKKLKFVTDENVGWGPIDLPEIELQTTAYWLTAEGAAVGWRRDELDVALIGAGRAIQAVAAVLLMVDPRDLGLVSQVRSPHHEAPTIYLYEAMPGGVGLSERLFARHAELVEGAADLIRACPCDAGCPACTGPRLEPEVDGNALALRLLASLGSGAGSGASAALRRAAVA
;
A
#
# COMPACT_ATOMS: atom_id res chain seq x y z
N MET A 1 -31.86 -29.64 9.24
CA MET A 1 -31.32 -28.25 9.16
C MET A 1 -32.13 -27.36 10.09
N ARG A 2 -31.56 -26.94 11.21
CA ARG A 2 -32.19 -25.92 12.06
C ARG A 2 -31.97 -24.57 11.36
N THR A 3 -33.01 -24.01 10.80
CA THR A 3 -33.03 -22.63 10.31
C THR A 3 -33.02 -21.71 11.54
N TYR A 4 -31.83 -21.37 12.01
CA TYR A 4 -31.65 -20.23 12.90
C TYR A 4 -31.91 -18.98 12.07
N ALA A 5 -32.83 -18.12 12.51
CA ALA A 5 -32.88 -16.76 12.02
C ALA A 5 -31.50 -16.14 12.25
N PRO A 6 -30.86 -15.54 11.22
CA PRO A 6 -29.49 -15.04 11.36
C PRO A 6 -29.47 -13.97 12.47
N ALA A 7 -28.69 -14.22 13.54
CA ALA A 7 -28.52 -13.25 14.61
C ALA A 7 -27.99 -11.92 14.03
N SER A 8 -28.41 -10.78 14.56
CA SER A 8 -27.90 -9.47 14.10
C SER A 8 -26.41 -9.33 14.43
N THR A 9 -25.69 -8.50 13.68
CA THR A 9 -24.26 -8.21 13.93
C THR A 9 -24.05 -7.72 15.37
N ARG A 10 -24.96 -6.88 15.88
CA ARG A 10 -24.96 -6.41 17.28
C ARG A 10 -25.10 -7.56 18.26
N ALA A 11 -26.08 -8.45 18.09
CA ALA A 11 -26.31 -9.56 19.02
C ALA A 11 -25.11 -10.52 19.09
N VAL A 12 -24.44 -10.78 17.95
CA VAL A 12 -23.22 -11.58 17.93
C VAL A 12 -22.08 -10.87 18.67
N LEU A 13 -21.94 -9.56 18.49
CA LEU A 13 -20.93 -8.77 19.19
C LEU A 13 -21.15 -8.79 20.71
N GLU A 14 -22.38 -8.55 21.16
CA GLU A 14 -22.74 -8.59 22.59
C GLU A 14 -22.39 -9.96 23.22
N GLN A 15 -22.73 -11.04 22.53
CA GLN A 15 -22.38 -12.40 22.97
C GLN A 15 -20.85 -12.59 23.07
N LEU A 16 -20.06 -12.05 22.13
CA LEU A 16 -18.59 -12.15 22.15
C LEU A 16 -17.99 -11.34 23.30
N LEU A 17 -18.56 -10.18 23.62
CA LEU A 17 -18.13 -9.34 24.74
C LEU A 17 -18.50 -9.96 26.11
N GLU A 18 -19.46 -10.86 26.18
CA GLU A 18 -19.78 -11.65 27.37
C GLU A 18 -18.87 -12.87 27.54
N GLU A 19 -18.17 -13.32 26.47
CA GLU A 19 -17.23 -14.45 26.55
C GLU A 19 -15.93 -14.05 27.24
N PRO A 20 -15.60 -14.56 28.46
CA PRO A 20 -14.47 -14.08 29.25
C PRO A 20 -13.10 -14.25 28.54
N SER A 21 -12.99 -15.25 27.66
CA SER A 21 -11.76 -15.56 26.95
C SER A 21 -11.47 -14.57 25.80
N LEU A 22 -12.48 -13.84 25.33
CA LEU A 22 -12.36 -12.79 24.32
C LEU A 22 -12.44 -11.39 24.93
N ALA A 23 -13.38 -11.18 25.85
CA ALA A 23 -13.59 -9.89 26.50
C ALA A 23 -12.35 -9.36 27.23
N ARG A 24 -11.58 -10.21 27.91
CA ARG A 24 -10.33 -9.83 28.61
C ARG A 24 -9.26 -9.24 27.70
N GLY A 25 -9.27 -9.60 26.43
CA GLY A 25 -8.34 -9.07 25.44
C GLY A 25 -8.74 -7.72 24.87
N VAL A 26 -9.97 -7.25 25.07
CA VAL A 26 -10.44 -5.95 24.56
C VAL A 26 -9.86 -4.84 25.43
N VAL A 27 -8.91 -4.08 24.87
CA VAL A 27 -8.27 -2.96 25.56
C VAL A 27 -8.96 -1.63 25.29
N HIS A 28 -9.69 -1.54 24.17
CA HIS A 28 -10.47 -0.36 23.81
C HIS A 28 -11.68 -0.75 22.98
N HIS A 29 -12.82 -0.10 23.25
CA HIS A 29 -14.06 -0.25 22.49
C HIS A 29 -14.69 1.13 22.29
N GLU A 30 -14.70 1.61 21.06
CA GLU A 30 -15.34 2.88 20.66
C GLU A 30 -16.58 2.57 19.83
N VAL A 31 -17.66 3.27 20.10
CA VAL A 31 -18.88 3.22 19.29
C VAL A 31 -19.04 4.55 18.57
N ARG A 32 -19.02 4.52 17.26
CA ARG A 32 -19.36 5.67 16.42
C ARG A 32 -20.82 5.58 16.03
N GLU A 33 -21.58 6.57 16.44
CA GLU A 33 -22.99 6.65 16.14
C GLU A 33 -23.26 6.82 14.64
N ALA A 34 -24.44 6.39 14.21
CA ALA A 34 -24.90 6.61 12.85
C ALA A 34 -25.06 8.10 12.56
N ARG A 35 -24.62 8.51 11.36
CA ARG A 35 -24.76 9.88 10.88
C ARG A 35 -25.67 9.89 9.65
N GLY A 36 -26.65 10.81 9.62
CA GLY A 36 -27.50 11.05 8.46
C GLY A 36 -26.74 11.65 7.27
N ALA A 37 -27.35 11.60 6.10
CA ALA A 37 -26.83 12.24 4.90
C ALA A 37 -26.98 13.77 4.98
N ASP A 38 -25.94 14.48 4.49
CA ASP A 38 -25.97 15.92 4.22
C ASP A 38 -25.99 16.13 2.71
N HIS A 39 -27.11 16.68 2.19
CA HIS A 39 -27.37 16.82 0.76
C HIS A 39 -27.19 18.25 0.26
N GLY A 40 -26.60 18.38 -0.93
CA GLY A 40 -26.67 19.56 -1.77
C GLY A 40 -27.84 19.50 -2.75
N ASP A 41 -27.87 20.44 -3.68
CA ASP A 41 -28.83 20.47 -4.80
C ASP A 41 -28.11 20.22 -6.11
N TRP A 42 -28.82 19.60 -7.08
CA TRP A 42 -28.30 19.48 -8.42
C TRP A 42 -28.20 20.85 -9.08
N PRO A 43 -27.09 21.15 -9.77
CA PRO A 43 -26.95 22.40 -10.53
C PRO A 43 -28.08 22.55 -11.55
N SER A 44 -28.53 23.79 -11.77
CA SER A 44 -29.61 24.08 -12.74
C SER A 44 -29.19 23.81 -14.19
N TRP A 45 -27.90 23.83 -14.47
CA TRP A 45 -27.32 23.56 -15.79
C TRP A 45 -27.15 22.06 -16.09
N LEU A 46 -27.31 21.16 -15.10
CA LEU A 46 -27.15 19.72 -15.30
C LEU A 46 -28.17 19.17 -16.30
N ASP A 47 -27.69 18.44 -17.29
CA ASP A 47 -28.55 17.82 -18.32
C ASP A 47 -29.65 16.96 -17.65
N PRO A 48 -30.93 17.20 -18.02
CA PRO A 48 -32.07 16.46 -17.44
C PRO A 48 -31.96 14.94 -17.60
N ARG A 49 -31.30 14.44 -18.66
CA ARG A 49 -31.10 13.02 -18.89
C ARG A 49 -30.20 12.40 -17.83
N ILE A 50 -29.09 13.09 -17.47
CA ILE A 50 -28.18 12.66 -16.42
C ILE A 50 -28.91 12.63 -15.08
N ARG A 51 -29.64 13.69 -14.76
CA ARG A 51 -30.47 13.75 -13.54
C ARG A 51 -31.52 12.64 -13.50
N GLY A 52 -32.16 12.34 -14.65
CA GLY A 52 -33.12 11.24 -14.76
C GLY A 52 -32.50 9.86 -14.56
N GLY A 53 -31.29 9.63 -15.09
CA GLY A 53 -30.52 8.40 -14.88
C GLY A 53 -30.14 8.19 -13.41
N LEU A 54 -29.69 9.25 -12.71
CA LEU A 54 -29.39 9.21 -11.28
C LEU A 54 -30.63 8.93 -10.42
N ALA A 55 -31.78 9.55 -10.76
CA ALA A 55 -33.04 9.31 -10.07
C ALA A 55 -33.50 7.83 -10.19
N LYS A 56 -33.33 7.18 -11.35
CA LYS A 56 -33.61 5.74 -11.53
C LYS A 56 -32.78 4.86 -10.58
N ARG A 57 -31.61 5.31 -10.18
CA ARG A 57 -30.73 4.64 -9.20
C ARG A 57 -31.04 5.03 -7.75
N GLY A 58 -32.10 5.80 -7.50
CA GLY A 58 -32.48 6.29 -6.19
C GLY A 58 -31.61 7.45 -5.68
N ILE A 59 -30.87 8.11 -6.55
CA ILE A 59 -30.02 9.26 -6.22
C ILE A 59 -30.78 10.54 -6.63
N GLU A 60 -31.68 10.97 -5.75
CA GLU A 60 -32.51 12.16 -5.99
C GLU A 60 -31.77 13.47 -5.76
N ARG A 61 -30.85 13.48 -4.80
CA ARG A 61 -30.01 14.64 -4.45
C ARG A 61 -28.57 14.21 -4.25
N PRO A 62 -27.58 15.04 -4.65
CA PRO A 62 -26.17 14.77 -4.39
C PRO A 62 -25.84 14.95 -2.91
N TYR A 63 -24.82 14.28 -2.42
CA TYR A 63 -24.20 14.66 -1.15
C TYR A 63 -23.46 16.00 -1.32
N THR A 64 -23.22 16.72 -0.22
CA THR A 64 -22.59 18.04 -0.25
C THR A 64 -21.25 18.03 -0.97
N HIS A 65 -20.36 17.04 -0.70
CA HIS A 65 -19.08 16.94 -1.39
C HIS A 65 -19.22 16.65 -2.90
N GLN A 66 -20.28 15.94 -3.32
CA GLN A 66 -20.56 15.69 -4.72
C GLN A 66 -21.04 16.97 -5.43
N ALA A 67 -21.95 17.71 -4.80
CA ALA A 67 -22.42 18.99 -5.32
C ALA A 67 -21.25 19.98 -5.50
N ASP A 68 -20.41 20.14 -4.45
CA ASP A 68 -19.24 21.02 -4.46
C ASP A 68 -18.24 20.63 -5.56
N ALA A 69 -18.02 19.33 -5.79
CA ALA A 69 -17.12 18.82 -6.81
C ALA A 69 -17.67 19.07 -8.23
N ILE A 70 -18.93 18.77 -8.47
CA ILE A 70 -19.60 18.96 -9.77
C ILE A 70 -19.54 20.42 -10.19
N GLU A 71 -19.86 21.35 -9.28
CA GLU A 71 -19.78 22.78 -9.54
C GLU A 71 -18.35 23.26 -9.83
N ALA A 72 -17.36 22.80 -9.06
CA ALA A 72 -15.97 23.19 -9.21
C ALA A 72 -15.39 22.72 -10.55
N VAL A 73 -15.66 21.47 -10.95
CA VAL A 73 -15.19 20.90 -12.22
C VAL A 73 -15.83 21.63 -13.41
N HIS A 74 -17.13 21.92 -13.34
CA HIS A 74 -17.82 22.67 -14.38
C HIS A 74 -17.26 24.11 -14.53
N ALA A 75 -16.83 24.72 -13.41
CA ALA A 75 -16.14 26.00 -13.40
C ALA A 75 -14.68 25.95 -13.88
N GLY A 76 -14.18 24.80 -14.35
CA GLY A 76 -12.82 24.62 -14.86
C GLY A 76 -11.74 24.56 -13.77
N GLN A 77 -12.09 24.23 -12.52
CA GLN A 77 -11.15 24.15 -11.41
C GLN A 77 -10.62 22.72 -11.26
N ASP A 78 -9.31 22.57 -11.12
CA ASP A 78 -8.70 21.32 -10.67
C ASP A 78 -9.05 21.07 -9.21
N ILE A 79 -9.46 19.85 -8.86
CA ILE A 79 -9.95 19.51 -7.52
C ILE A 79 -9.29 18.26 -6.95
N VAL A 80 -9.28 18.18 -5.62
CA VAL A 80 -9.05 16.93 -4.89
C VAL A 80 -10.19 16.69 -3.90
N VAL A 81 -10.85 15.54 -4.06
CA VAL A 81 -11.95 15.09 -3.18
C VAL A 81 -11.40 14.06 -2.20
N VAL A 82 -11.55 14.35 -0.90
CA VAL A 82 -11.07 13.47 0.18
C VAL A 82 -12.21 13.17 1.14
N THR A 83 -12.73 11.98 1.01
CA THR A 83 -13.80 11.49 1.88
C THR A 83 -13.55 10.01 2.21
N PRO A 84 -14.07 9.48 3.33
CA PRO A 84 -13.91 8.07 3.71
C PRO A 84 -14.33 7.12 2.58
N THR A 85 -13.90 5.87 2.67
CA THR A 85 -14.41 4.81 1.78
C THR A 85 -15.94 4.71 1.86
N ALA A 86 -16.59 4.33 0.75
CA ALA A 86 -18.04 4.22 0.64
C ALA A 86 -18.85 5.54 0.75
N SER A 87 -18.25 6.66 0.33
CA SER A 87 -18.91 7.96 0.20
C SER A 87 -19.38 8.30 -1.22
N ASP A 88 -19.36 7.32 -2.11
CA ASP A 88 -19.77 7.42 -3.54
C ASP A 88 -19.02 8.57 -4.28
N LYS A 89 -17.68 8.63 -4.11
CA LYS A 89 -16.79 9.61 -4.73
C LYS A 89 -16.82 9.60 -6.26
N SER A 90 -17.17 8.46 -6.87
CA SER A 90 -17.26 8.31 -8.33
C SER A 90 -18.16 9.34 -8.98
N LEU A 91 -19.24 9.75 -8.32
CA LEU A 91 -20.14 10.77 -8.85
C LEU A 91 -19.48 12.16 -8.97
N CYS A 92 -18.46 12.45 -8.18
CA CYS A 92 -17.71 13.71 -8.24
C CYS A 92 -17.02 13.95 -9.59
N TYR A 93 -16.67 12.88 -10.32
CA TYR A 93 -16.08 12.97 -11.65
C TYR A 93 -16.99 12.42 -12.76
N THR A 94 -17.82 11.40 -12.46
CA THR A 94 -18.72 10.80 -13.46
C THR A 94 -19.75 11.81 -13.98
N VAL A 95 -20.38 12.57 -13.10
CA VAL A 95 -21.39 13.54 -13.46
C VAL A 95 -20.83 14.68 -14.33
N PRO A 96 -19.71 15.35 -13.95
CA PRO A 96 -19.09 16.36 -14.81
C PRO A 96 -18.63 15.84 -16.16
N VAL A 97 -18.09 14.59 -16.20
CA VAL A 97 -17.67 13.98 -17.48
C VAL A 97 -18.86 13.72 -18.38
N LEU A 98 -19.97 13.18 -17.86
CA LEU A 98 -21.20 12.98 -18.63
C LEU A 98 -21.78 14.31 -19.11
N GLN A 99 -21.75 15.37 -18.32
CA GLN A 99 -22.18 16.71 -18.70
C GLN A 99 -21.33 17.25 -19.86
N ALA A 100 -20.00 17.17 -19.77
CA ALA A 100 -19.10 17.61 -20.82
C ALA A 100 -19.35 16.84 -22.17
N LEU A 101 -19.64 15.53 -22.09
CA LEU A 101 -19.96 14.70 -23.24
C LEU A 101 -21.37 14.94 -23.80
N ALA A 102 -22.32 15.36 -22.95
CA ALA A 102 -23.67 15.74 -23.37
C ALA A 102 -23.66 17.10 -24.09
N GLU A 103 -22.80 18.03 -23.69
CA GLU A 103 -22.62 19.34 -24.30
C GLU A 103 -21.80 19.26 -25.60
N ASP A 104 -20.74 18.46 -25.59
CA ASP A 104 -19.83 18.26 -26.75
C ASP A 104 -19.57 16.76 -26.97
N PRO A 105 -20.25 16.12 -27.92
CA PRO A 105 -20.02 14.71 -28.24
C PRO A 105 -18.61 14.39 -28.75
N SER A 106 -17.82 15.37 -29.15
CA SER A 106 -16.40 15.19 -29.50
C SER A 106 -15.48 15.13 -28.28
N ALA A 107 -15.92 15.62 -27.13
CA ALA A 107 -15.16 15.64 -25.88
C ALA A 107 -14.63 14.24 -25.50
N ARG A 108 -13.51 14.24 -24.80
CA ARG A 108 -12.85 13.03 -24.32
C ARG A 108 -12.53 13.15 -22.83
N ALA A 109 -12.49 12.01 -22.14
CA ALA A 109 -12.04 11.93 -20.77
C ALA A 109 -11.04 10.76 -20.60
N LEU A 110 -10.06 10.96 -19.73
CA LEU A 110 -9.07 9.95 -19.38
C LEU A 110 -9.16 9.64 -17.88
N PHE A 111 -9.42 8.39 -17.53
CA PHE A 111 -9.50 7.94 -16.15
C PHE A 111 -8.28 7.10 -15.81
N LEU A 112 -7.56 7.47 -14.74
CA LEU A 112 -6.38 6.78 -14.25
C LEU A 112 -6.67 6.10 -12.92
N PHE A 113 -6.59 4.76 -12.92
CA PHE A 113 -6.74 3.94 -11.72
C PHE A 113 -5.43 3.20 -11.42
N PRO A 114 -5.08 2.99 -10.14
CA PRO A 114 -3.84 2.29 -9.79
C PRO A 114 -3.85 0.81 -10.14
N THR A 115 -5.03 0.21 -10.33
CA THR A 115 -5.18 -1.22 -10.66
C THR A 115 -6.19 -1.44 -11.77
N LYS A 116 -5.98 -2.52 -12.56
CA LYS A 116 -6.89 -2.93 -13.64
C LYS A 116 -8.32 -3.24 -13.13
N ALA A 117 -8.42 -3.88 -11.96
CA ALA A 117 -9.70 -4.28 -11.39
C ALA A 117 -10.60 -3.07 -11.11
N LEU A 118 -10.05 -2.05 -10.44
CA LEU A 118 -10.77 -0.79 -10.20
C LEU A 118 -11.25 -0.13 -11.50
N GLY A 119 -10.37 -0.07 -12.52
CA GLY A 119 -10.73 0.50 -13.81
C GLY A 119 -11.89 -0.25 -14.48
N GLN A 120 -11.90 -1.58 -14.43
CA GLN A 120 -12.97 -2.40 -15.01
C GLN A 120 -14.31 -2.24 -14.29
N ASP A 121 -14.30 -2.19 -12.94
CA ASP A 121 -15.51 -1.94 -12.15
C ASP A 121 -16.08 -0.55 -12.47
N GLN A 122 -15.23 0.46 -12.58
CA GLN A 122 -15.65 1.83 -12.89
C GLN A 122 -16.20 1.99 -14.32
N VAL A 123 -15.65 1.27 -15.31
CA VAL A 123 -16.25 1.26 -16.68
C VAL A 123 -17.63 0.64 -16.66
N ALA A 124 -17.84 -0.43 -15.89
CA ALA A 124 -19.14 -1.07 -15.78
C ALA A 124 -20.17 -0.13 -15.12
N GLU A 125 -19.83 0.47 -13.97
CA GLU A 125 -20.68 1.43 -13.27
C GLU A 125 -21.02 2.67 -14.12
N PHE A 126 -19.99 3.22 -14.80
CA PHE A 126 -20.16 4.35 -15.73
C PHE A 126 -21.08 3.98 -16.87
N GLY A 127 -20.89 2.81 -17.49
CA GLY A 127 -21.71 2.31 -18.62
C GLY A 127 -23.19 2.12 -18.24
N GLU A 128 -23.45 1.62 -17.03
CA GLU A 128 -24.81 1.50 -16.51
C GLU A 128 -25.47 2.88 -16.34
N LEU A 129 -24.75 3.89 -15.80
CA LEU A 129 -25.30 5.24 -15.66
C LEU A 129 -25.56 5.89 -17.04
N VAL A 130 -24.69 5.67 -18.03
CA VAL A 130 -24.90 6.09 -19.42
C VAL A 130 -26.20 5.52 -19.97
N GLN A 131 -26.48 4.22 -19.75
CA GLN A 131 -27.73 3.56 -20.18
C GLN A 131 -28.94 4.13 -19.47
N ASP A 132 -28.87 4.32 -18.14
CA ASP A 132 -29.95 4.88 -17.32
C ASP A 132 -30.30 6.32 -17.74
N ALA A 133 -29.28 7.09 -18.13
CA ALA A 133 -29.42 8.45 -18.64
C ALA A 133 -29.88 8.49 -20.11
N GLY A 134 -29.85 7.37 -20.84
CA GLY A 134 -30.18 7.34 -22.27
C GLY A 134 -29.20 8.15 -23.13
N LEU A 135 -27.92 8.16 -22.74
CA LEU A 135 -26.86 8.83 -23.48
C LEU A 135 -26.13 7.82 -24.39
N GLU A 136 -25.61 8.29 -25.52
CA GLU A 136 -24.76 7.50 -26.43
C GLU A 136 -23.30 7.84 -26.17
N VAL A 137 -22.68 7.24 -25.14
CA VAL A 137 -21.29 7.47 -24.78
C VAL A 137 -20.53 6.15 -24.82
N SER A 138 -19.37 6.14 -25.49
CA SER A 138 -18.47 5.00 -25.55
C SER A 138 -17.42 5.08 -24.45
N SER A 139 -17.41 4.09 -23.55
CA SER A 139 -16.41 3.93 -22.50
C SER A 139 -15.73 2.57 -22.59
N ALA A 140 -14.42 2.52 -22.36
CA ALA A 140 -13.68 1.25 -22.41
C ALA A 140 -12.41 1.27 -21.57
N CYS A 141 -12.04 0.10 -21.02
CA CYS A 141 -10.73 -0.13 -20.45
C CYS A 141 -9.68 -0.35 -21.53
N TYR A 142 -8.56 0.37 -21.38
CA TYR A 142 -7.36 0.16 -22.17
C TYR A 142 -6.23 -0.29 -21.25
N ASP A 143 -6.03 -1.58 -21.14
CA ASP A 143 -5.05 -2.22 -20.27
C ASP A 143 -4.28 -3.35 -20.98
N GLY A 144 -3.37 -4.04 -20.26
CA GLY A 144 -2.58 -5.13 -20.80
C GLY A 144 -3.41 -6.30 -21.31
N ASP A 145 -4.63 -6.50 -20.80
CA ASP A 145 -5.51 -7.61 -21.12
C ASP A 145 -6.46 -7.28 -22.28
N THR A 146 -6.50 -6.02 -22.74
CA THR A 146 -7.39 -5.56 -23.84
C THR A 146 -6.94 -6.15 -25.18
N PRO A 147 -7.79 -6.91 -25.90
CA PRO A 147 -7.44 -7.50 -27.20
C PRO A 147 -7.11 -6.47 -28.28
N ALA A 148 -6.20 -6.81 -29.20
CA ALA A 148 -5.70 -5.89 -30.23
C ALA A 148 -6.79 -5.24 -31.10
N PRO A 149 -7.85 -5.95 -31.55
CA PRO A 149 -8.96 -5.32 -32.30
C PRO A 149 -9.68 -4.26 -31.48
N ILE A 150 -9.94 -4.54 -30.19
CA ILE A 150 -10.60 -3.62 -29.26
C ILE A 150 -9.72 -2.40 -29.01
N ARG A 151 -8.40 -2.58 -28.82
CA ARG A 151 -7.44 -1.46 -28.69
C ARG A 151 -7.52 -0.50 -29.87
N SER A 152 -7.69 -1.01 -31.10
CA SER A 152 -7.84 -0.17 -32.29
C SER A 152 -9.16 0.61 -32.29
N ALA A 153 -10.25 0.00 -31.86
CA ALA A 153 -11.56 0.64 -31.76
C ALA A 153 -11.55 1.76 -30.70
N ILE A 154 -10.95 1.50 -29.52
CA ILE A 154 -10.84 2.49 -28.44
C ILE A 154 -10.07 3.74 -28.90
N ARG A 155 -8.95 3.57 -29.60
CA ARG A 155 -8.17 4.71 -30.13
C ARG A 155 -8.99 5.61 -31.06
N LYS A 156 -9.88 5.02 -31.86
CA LYS A 156 -10.68 5.75 -32.85
C LYS A 156 -11.95 6.38 -32.28
N ALA A 157 -12.64 5.66 -31.40
CA ALA A 157 -14.00 6.01 -30.99
C ALA A 157 -14.21 6.11 -29.48
N GLY A 158 -13.23 5.75 -28.64
CA GLY A 158 -13.38 5.81 -27.19
C GLY A 158 -13.49 7.25 -26.69
N GLN A 159 -14.65 7.63 -26.14
CA GLN A 159 -14.87 8.94 -25.53
C GLN A 159 -14.34 8.97 -24.10
N VAL A 160 -14.55 7.90 -23.34
CA VAL A 160 -13.97 7.74 -22.00
C VAL A 160 -13.00 6.58 -22.03
N VAL A 161 -11.71 6.89 -21.90
CA VAL A 161 -10.64 5.90 -21.85
C VAL A 161 -10.22 5.68 -20.40
N VAL A 162 -10.45 4.47 -19.90
CA VAL A 162 -10.05 4.07 -18.56
C VAL A 162 -8.79 3.24 -18.65
N THR A 163 -7.75 3.64 -17.91
CA THR A 163 -6.43 2.99 -17.97
C THR A 163 -5.69 3.10 -16.63
N ASN A 164 -4.45 2.69 -16.62
CA ASN A 164 -3.55 2.84 -15.47
C ASN A 164 -2.27 3.60 -15.87
N PRO A 165 -1.51 4.12 -14.90
CA PRO A 165 -0.29 4.87 -15.19
C PRO A 165 0.73 4.10 -16.03
N ASP A 166 0.87 2.78 -15.83
CA ASP A 166 1.81 1.94 -16.58
C ASP A 166 1.47 1.90 -18.07
N MET A 167 0.18 1.75 -18.40
CA MET A 167 -0.30 1.75 -19.80
C MET A 167 -0.24 3.16 -20.41
N LEU A 168 -0.56 4.20 -19.64
CA LEU A 168 -0.40 5.59 -20.09
C LEU A 168 1.05 5.84 -20.47
N HIS A 169 1.99 5.46 -19.58
CA HIS A 169 3.42 5.61 -19.76
C HIS A 169 3.98 4.88 -20.97
N SER A 170 3.64 3.59 -21.13
CA SER A 170 4.30 2.69 -22.09
C SER A 170 3.58 2.55 -23.44
N ALA A 171 2.25 2.75 -23.48
CA ALA A 171 1.44 2.41 -24.66
C ALA A 171 0.64 3.61 -25.24
N ILE A 172 0.41 4.67 -24.48
CA ILE A 172 -0.38 5.83 -24.94
C ILE A 172 0.55 7.00 -25.27
N LEU A 173 1.32 7.52 -24.31
CA LEU A 173 2.17 8.69 -24.51
C LEU A 173 3.20 8.52 -25.64
N PRO A 174 4.00 7.43 -25.69
CA PRO A 174 4.99 7.25 -26.76
C PRO A 174 4.37 7.06 -28.14
N HIS A 175 3.07 6.74 -28.19
CA HIS A 175 2.32 6.55 -29.42
C HIS A 175 1.26 7.63 -29.64
N HIS A 176 1.46 8.83 -29.09
CA HIS A 176 0.50 9.93 -29.07
C HIS A 176 -0.10 10.28 -30.44
N THR A 177 0.65 10.12 -31.52
CA THR A 177 0.14 10.35 -32.88
C THR A 177 -1.02 9.43 -33.26
N LYS A 178 -1.09 8.21 -32.68
CA LYS A 178 -2.23 7.29 -32.84
C LYS A 178 -3.41 7.64 -31.93
N TRP A 179 -3.19 8.55 -30.97
CA TRP A 179 -4.14 8.99 -29.96
C TRP A 179 -4.50 10.47 -30.10
N PHE A 180 -4.16 11.11 -31.22
CA PHE A 180 -4.30 12.57 -31.41
C PHE A 180 -5.69 13.08 -31.05
N GLN A 181 -6.78 12.34 -31.41
CA GLN A 181 -8.16 12.72 -31.09
C GLN A 181 -8.40 12.74 -29.57
N LEU A 182 -7.79 11.82 -28.81
CA LEU A 182 -7.88 11.84 -27.35
C LEU A 182 -7.25 13.12 -26.80
N PHE A 183 -6.02 13.44 -27.23
CA PHE A 183 -5.30 14.59 -26.70
C PHE A 183 -5.91 15.93 -27.12
N GLU A 184 -6.37 16.04 -28.37
CA GLU A 184 -6.99 17.25 -28.92
C GLU A 184 -8.31 17.61 -28.22
N GLN A 185 -9.11 16.61 -27.87
CA GLN A 185 -10.46 16.78 -27.31
C GLN A 185 -10.55 16.47 -25.81
N LEU A 186 -9.41 16.30 -25.14
CA LEU A 186 -9.40 15.95 -23.73
C LEU A 186 -9.90 17.09 -22.85
N ARG A 187 -11.01 16.86 -22.11
CA ARG A 187 -11.66 17.84 -21.23
C ARG A 187 -11.39 17.55 -19.76
N VAL A 188 -11.36 16.26 -19.39
CA VAL A 188 -11.22 15.85 -17.98
C VAL A 188 -10.22 14.70 -17.86
N ILE A 189 -9.31 14.83 -16.89
CA ILE A 189 -8.42 13.76 -16.41
C ILE A 189 -8.86 13.42 -14.99
N VAL A 190 -9.18 12.16 -14.75
CA VAL A 190 -9.50 11.63 -13.42
C VAL A 190 -8.30 10.84 -12.89
N VAL A 191 -7.86 11.16 -11.67
CA VAL A 191 -6.81 10.44 -10.96
C VAL A 191 -7.42 9.89 -9.67
N ASP A 192 -7.86 8.64 -9.71
CA ASP A 192 -8.51 8.03 -8.54
C ASP A 192 -7.51 7.29 -7.64
N GLU A 193 -7.89 7.11 -6.38
CA GLU A 193 -7.07 6.54 -5.30
C GLU A 193 -5.71 7.25 -5.18
N LEU A 194 -5.75 8.60 -5.17
CA LEU A 194 -4.58 9.49 -5.12
C LEU A 194 -3.55 9.07 -4.06
N HIS A 195 -4.00 8.61 -2.88
CA HIS A 195 -3.15 8.17 -1.78
C HIS A 195 -2.21 7.00 -2.13
N THR A 196 -2.46 6.29 -3.21
CA THR A 196 -1.58 5.22 -3.71
C THR A 196 -0.37 5.74 -4.48
N TYR A 197 -0.45 6.98 -5.00
CA TYR A 197 0.62 7.63 -5.76
C TYR A 197 1.57 8.35 -4.81
N ARG A 198 2.35 7.58 -4.06
CA ARG A 198 3.37 8.06 -3.12
C ARG A 198 4.71 7.41 -3.38
N GLY A 199 5.77 7.95 -2.78
CA GLY A 199 7.12 7.44 -2.92
C GLY A 199 7.60 7.44 -4.37
N VAL A 200 8.41 6.46 -4.74
CA VAL A 200 8.95 6.31 -6.10
C VAL A 200 7.85 6.18 -7.14
N PHE A 201 6.82 5.38 -6.86
CA PHE A 201 5.68 5.23 -7.79
C PHE A 201 4.99 6.56 -8.06
N GLY A 202 4.69 7.33 -7.00
CA GLY A 202 4.10 8.67 -7.13
C GLY A 202 4.99 9.64 -7.91
N SER A 203 6.30 9.62 -7.66
CA SER A 203 7.30 10.44 -8.34
C SER A 203 7.34 10.17 -9.85
N HIS A 204 7.29 8.89 -10.25
CA HIS A 204 7.15 8.51 -11.66
C HIS A 204 5.81 8.95 -12.25
N VAL A 205 4.69 8.74 -11.54
CA VAL A 205 3.35 9.11 -12.04
C VAL A 205 3.23 10.62 -12.22
N ALA A 206 3.81 11.44 -11.32
CA ALA A 206 3.88 12.89 -11.51
C ALA A 206 4.56 13.27 -12.83
N ASN A 207 5.68 12.63 -13.16
CA ASN A 207 6.38 12.85 -14.43
C ASN A 207 5.60 12.28 -15.65
N VAL A 208 4.84 11.20 -15.48
CA VAL A 208 3.91 10.72 -16.52
C VAL A 208 2.82 11.77 -16.78
N LEU A 209 2.28 12.40 -15.72
CA LEU A 209 1.30 13.49 -15.87
C LEU A 209 1.93 14.74 -16.49
N ARG A 210 3.18 15.12 -16.16
CA ARG A 210 3.90 16.21 -16.84
C ARG A 210 3.98 15.95 -18.35
N ARG A 211 4.34 14.74 -18.76
CA ARG A 211 4.37 14.33 -20.17
C ARG A 211 2.99 14.38 -20.82
N LEU A 212 1.97 13.88 -20.13
CA LEU A 212 0.57 13.96 -20.59
C LEU A 212 0.14 15.39 -20.84
N LEU A 213 0.36 16.29 -19.89
CA LEU A 213 -0.03 17.70 -20.00
C LEU A 213 0.76 18.43 -21.10
N ARG A 214 2.03 18.06 -21.31
CA ARG A 214 2.86 18.56 -22.41
C ARG A 214 2.25 18.16 -23.77
N LEU A 215 1.80 16.92 -23.92
CA LEU A 215 1.09 16.46 -25.13
C LEU A 215 -0.27 17.16 -25.30
N CYS A 216 -1.03 17.33 -24.22
CA CYS A 216 -2.29 18.08 -24.28
C CYS A 216 -2.07 19.51 -24.82
N ALA A 217 -1.06 20.21 -24.28
CA ALA A 217 -0.70 21.55 -24.74
C ALA A 217 -0.29 21.57 -26.24
N HIS A 218 0.49 20.56 -26.67
CA HIS A 218 0.88 20.43 -28.09
C HIS A 218 -0.33 20.25 -29.01
N TYR A 219 -1.35 19.48 -28.60
CA TYR A 219 -2.58 19.26 -29.34
C TYR A 219 -3.68 20.32 -29.10
N GLY A 220 -3.40 21.34 -28.26
CA GLY A 220 -4.28 22.49 -28.03
C GLY A 220 -5.38 22.25 -26.99
N SER A 221 -5.30 21.23 -26.15
CA SER A 221 -6.23 20.99 -25.05
C SER A 221 -5.68 21.41 -23.68
N SER A 222 -6.59 21.74 -22.76
CA SER A 222 -6.29 22.07 -21.36
C SER A 222 -7.31 21.40 -20.45
N PRO A 223 -7.14 20.11 -20.16
CA PRO A 223 -8.12 19.36 -19.36
C PRO A 223 -8.11 19.79 -17.89
N VAL A 224 -9.29 19.68 -17.25
CA VAL A 224 -9.45 19.79 -15.79
C VAL A 224 -9.01 18.47 -15.15
N ILE A 225 -8.30 18.54 -14.03
CA ILE A 225 -7.85 17.37 -13.29
C ILE A 225 -8.72 17.16 -12.05
N VAL A 226 -9.30 15.98 -11.92
CA VAL A 226 -10.11 15.56 -10.78
C VAL A 226 -9.38 14.44 -10.04
N CYS A 227 -8.85 14.76 -8.86
CA CYS A 227 -8.22 13.77 -7.98
C CYS A 227 -9.24 13.29 -6.94
N CYS A 228 -9.29 11.97 -6.71
CA CYS A 228 -10.06 11.39 -5.61
C CYS A 228 -9.14 10.58 -4.69
N SER A 229 -9.37 10.67 -3.39
CA SER A 229 -8.56 9.98 -2.39
C SER A 229 -9.40 9.44 -1.25
N ALA A 230 -8.94 8.37 -0.62
CA ALA A 230 -9.28 8.08 0.76
C ALA A 230 -8.59 9.10 1.69
N THR A 231 -8.87 9.02 2.99
CA THR A 231 -8.32 9.94 3.98
C THR A 231 -6.80 9.86 4.06
N ILE A 232 -6.10 10.99 3.85
CA ILE A 232 -4.65 11.19 4.00
C ILE A 232 -4.38 12.54 4.66
N GLY A 233 -3.18 12.74 5.21
CA GLY A 233 -2.85 13.93 6.00
C GLY A 233 -2.66 15.20 5.19
N ASN A 234 -2.16 15.10 3.94
CA ASN A 234 -1.80 16.25 3.09
C ASN A 234 -2.38 16.16 1.66
N PRO A 235 -3.70 16.02 1.49
CA PRO A 235 -4.28 15.71 0.18
C PRO A 235 -4.07 16.80 -0.87
N ALA A 236 -4.19 18.08 -0.49
CA ALA A 236 -4.01 19.20 -1.40
C ALA A 236 -2.55 19.32 -1.86
N GLU A 237 -1.59 19.21 -0.94
CA GLU A 237 -0.17 19.22 -1.24
C GLU A 237 0.22 18.05 -2.16
N LEU A 238 -0.24 16.83 -1.84
CA LEU A 238 0.00 15.66 -2.67
C LEU A 238 -0.55 15.83 -4.08
N ALA A 239 -1.81 16.26 -4.22
CA ALA A 239 -2.44 16.48 -5.52
C ALA A 239 -1.70 17.57 -6.31
N GLN A 240 -1.32 18.68 -5.66
CA GLN A 240 -0.55 19.75 -6.29
C GLN A 240 0.82 19.27 -6.76
N THR A 241 1.55 18.51 -5.94
CA THR A 241 2.87 17.98 -6.32
C THR A 241 2.75 16.96 -7.45
N LEU A 242 1.72 16.09 -7.41
CA LEU A 242 1.48 15.09 -8.44
C LEU A 242 1.11 15.70 -9.80
N THR A 243 0.25 16.73 -9.79
CA THR A 243 -0.30 17.34 -11.02
C THR A 243 0.51 18.52 -11.54
N GLY A 244 1.34 19.12 -10.69
CA GLY A 244 2.06 20.37 -10.98
C GLY A 244 1.14 21.60 -11.03
N ARG A 245 -0.12 21.51 -10.54
CA ARG A 245 -1.15 22.57 -10.62
C ARG A 245 -1.79 22.81 -9.27
N PRO A 246 -2.23 24.05 -8.97
CA PRO A 246 -3.03 24.32 -7.78
C PRO A 246 -4.36 23.58 -7.85
N VAL A 247 -4.79 22.98 -6.74
CA VAL A 247 -6.04 22.22 -6.66
C VAL A 247 -6.92 22.74 -5.52
N ARG A 248 -8.24 22.69 -5.73
CA ARG A 248 -9.22 22.98 -4.68
C ARG A 248 -9.51 21.71 -3.86
N LEU A 249 -9.33 21.79 -2.54
CA LEU A 249 -9.67 20.72 -1.62
C LEU A 249 -11.17 20.67 -1.32
N ILE A 250 -11.76 19.46 -1.42
CA ILE A 250 -13.14 19.14 -1.03
C ILE A 250 -13.09 17.96 -0.05
N ASP A 251 -13.27 18.25 1.25
CA ASP A 251 -13.11 17.28 2.36
C ASP A 251 -14.35 17.16 3.25
N ARG A 252 -15.39 17.97 3.04
CA ARG A 252 -16.63 17.93 3.80
C ARG A 252 -17.52 16.77 3.36
N ASN A 253 -17.34 15.61 3.99
CA ASN A 253 -18.11 14.41 3.68
C ASN A 253 -19.60 14.54 4.04
N GLY A 254 -20.49 14.51 3.05
CA GLY A 254 -21.95 14.49 3.21
C GLY A 254 -22.58 13.11 3.17
N ALA A 255 -21.84 12.03 2.94
CA ALA A 255 -22.39 10.69 2.88
C ALA A 255 -22.81 10.20 4.28
N PRO A 256 -23.90 9.40 4.37
CA PRO A 256 -24.34 8.82 5.63
C PRO A 256 -23.39 7.71 6.09
N SER A 257 -23.33 7.49 7.39
CA SER A 257 -22.64 6.33 7.97
C SER A 257 -23.54 5.59 8.94
N GLY A 258 -23.49 4.27 8.94
CA GLY A 258 -24.13 3.42 9.96
C GLY A 258 -23.34 3.45 11.27
N GLU A 259 -23.95 2.89 12.32
CA GLU A 259 -23.28 2.69 13.59
C GLU A 259 -22.10 1.72 13.43
N LYS A 260 -20.94 2.09 14.00
CA LYS A 260 -19.73 1.29 13.89
C LYS A 260 -19.09 1.05 15.25
N HIS A 261 -18.88 -0.21 15.58
CA HIS A 261 -18.12 -0.64 16.74
C HIS A 261 -16.66 -0.89 16.34
N LEU A 262 -15.74 -0.20 17.01
CA LEU A 262 -14.30 -0.31 16.81
C LEU A 262 -13.66 -0.92 18.05
N LEU A 263 -13.04 -2.09 17.90
CA LEU A 263 -12.43 -2.82 18.99
C LEU A 263 -10.92 -2.96 18.76
N LEU A 264 -10.13 -2.62 19.78
CA LEU A 264 -8.69 -2.90 19.81
C LEU A 264 -8.46 -4.05 20.80
N VAL A 265 -7.79 -5.10 20.35
CA VAL A 265 -7.70 -6.36 21.09
C VAL A 265 -6.24 -6.77 21.24
N ASP A 266 -5.81 -7.00 22.48
CA ASP A 266 -4.48 -7.50 22.81
C ASP A 266 -4.51 -9.01 23.08
N PRO A 267 -3.74 -9.83 22.36
CA PRO A 267 -3.59 -11.25 22.69
C PRO A 267 -2.99 -11.43 24.08
N PRO A 268 -3.47 -12.43 24.86
CA PRO A 268 -2.97 -12.66 26.21
C PRO A 268 -1.49 -13.02 26.20
N VAL A 269 -0.77 -12.57 27.24
CA VAL A 269 0.61 -13.02 27.51
C VAL A 269 0.55 -14.48 27.96
N MET A 270 1.20 -15.35 27.21
CA MET A 270 1.23 -16.79 27.42
C MET A 270 2.39 -17.21 28.33
N ASP A 271 3.48 -16.48 28.28
CA ASP A 271 4.67 -16.66 29.10
C ASP A 271 5.20 -15.30 29.57
N ALA A 272 5.10 -15.06 30.86
CA ALA A 272 5.53 -13.80 31.47
C ALA A 272 7.07 -13.62 31.43
N ALA A 273 7.83 -14.71 31.45
CA ALA A 273 9.30 -14.64 31.47
C ALA A 273 9.86 -14.18 30.11
N THR A 274 9.25 -14.61 29.02
CA THR A 274 9.67 -14.26 27.65
C THR A 274 8.84 -13.13 27.03
N GLY A 275 7.74 -12.73 27.66
CA GLY A 275 6.75 -11.80 27.11
C GLY A 275 6.03 -12.37 25.88
N ALA A 276 6.07 -13.69 25.66
CA ALA A 276 5.41 -14.33 24.54
C ALA A 276 3.89 -14.20 24.65
N ARG A 277 3.26 -13.71 23.57
CA ARG A 277 1.81 -13.52 23.47
C ARG A 277 1.15 -14.59 22.60
N GLY A 278 -0.15 -14.76 22.79
CA GLY A 278 -0.96 -15.59 21.92
C GLY A 278 -0.91 -15.14 20.45
N SER A 279 -1.17 -16.06 19.53
CA SER A 279 -1.15 -15.76 18.09
C SER A 279 -2.26 -14.78 17.71
N ALA A 280 -1.89 -13.65 17.11
CA ALA A 280 -2.84 -12.68 16.55
C ALA A 280 -3.70 -13.30 15.45
N LEU A 281 -3.14 -14.20 14.63
CA LEU A 281 -3.86 -14.89 13.56
C LEU A 281 -4.97 -15.78 14.14
N THR A 282 -4.65 -16.54 15.18
CA THR A 282 -5.62 -17.42 15.85
C THR A 282 -6.71 -16.62 16.55
N LEU A 283 -6.35 -15.52 17.21
CA LEU A 283 -7.32 -14.68 17.90
C LEU A 283 -8.23 -13.94 16.90
N ALA A 284 -7.70 -13.45 15.78
CA ALA A 284 -8.48 -12.84 14.71
C ALA A 284 -9.52 -13.83 14.13
N GLN A 285 -9.13 -15.10 13.95
CA GLN A 285 -10.06 -16.14 13.51
C GLN A 285 -11.15 -16.41 14.55
N ARG A 286 -10.80 -16.41 15.85
CA ARG A 286 -11.78 -16.58 16.93
C ARG A 286 -12.81 -15.44 16.96
N TRP A 287 -12.41 -14.21 16.66
CA TRP A 287 -13.32 -13.07 16.51
C TRP A 287 -14.21 -13.18 15.26
N ALA A 288 -13.66 -13.64 14.14
CA ALA A 288 -14.40 -13.77 12.88
C ALA A 288 -15.42 -14.92 12.88
N LEU A 289 -15.09 -16.03 13.53
CA LEU A 289 -15.83 -17.28 13.43
C LEU A 289 -17.33 -17.20 13.83
N PRO A 290 -17.74 -16.54 14.94
CA PRO A 290 -19.15 -16.42 15.33
C PRO A 290 -19.97 -15.62 14.33
N PHE A 291 -19.41 -14.56 13.76
CA PHE A 291 -20.06 -13.77 12.72
C PHE A 291 -20.30 -14.59 11.45
N LEU A 292 -19.29 -15.34 11.00
CA LEU A 292 -19.41 -16.23 9.85
C LEU A 292 -20.48 -17.33 10.10
N LYS A 293 -20.53 -17.92 11.30
CA LYS A 293 -21.55 -18.87 11.69
C LYS A 293 -22.97 -18.28 11.70
N ALA A 294 -23.08 -17.00 12.07
CA ALA A 294 -24.34 -16.24 12.03
C ALA A 294 -24.71 -15.78 10.60
N GLY A 295 -23.93 -16.15 9.57
CA GLY A 295 -24.18 -15.76 8.19
C GLY A 295 -23.84 -14.30 7.88
N ARG A 296 -23.00 -13.64 8.70
CA ARG A 296 -22.55 -12.27 8.49
C ARG A 296 -21.35 -12.23 7.58
N GLN A 297 -21.39 -11.39 6.55
CA GLN A 297 -20.26 -11.25 5.64
C GLN A 297 -19.07 -10.62 6.35
N THR A 298 -17.95 -11.35 6.37
CA THR A 298 -16.77 -11.01 7.16
C THR A 298 -15.51 -11.01 6.32
N VAL A 299 -14.71 -9.94 6.41
CA VAL A 299 -13.34 -9.92 5.89
C VAL A 299 -12.34 -10.08 7.04
N VAL A 300 -11.32 -10.90 6.82
CA VAL A 300 -10.17 -11.03 7.74
C VAL A 300 -8.90 -10.62 6.99
N PHE A 301 -8.24 -9.58 7.47
CA PHE A 301 -7.00 -9.10 6.88
C PHE A 301 -5.77 -9.73 7.55
N GLY A 302 -4.82 -10.20 6.75
CA GLY A 302 -3.54 -10.73 7.19
C GLY A 302 -2.37 -9.96 6.58
N LYS A 303 -1.28 -9.81 7.32
CA LYS A 303 -0.09 -9.02 6.89
C LYS A 303 0.73 -9.68 5.78
N SER A 304 0.62 -10.99 5.57
CA SER A 304 1.40 -11.71 4.58
C SER A 304 0.57 -12.71 3.79
N ARG A 305 1.05 -13.06 2.60
CA ARG A 305 0.42 -14.09 1.75
C ARG A 305 0.30 -15.43 2.47
N VAL A 306 1.35 -15.82 3.22
CA VAL A 306 1.37 -17.05 4.02
C VAL A 306 0.33 -16.99 5.15
N ALA A 307 0.26 -15.88 5.89
CA ALA A 307 -0.74 -15.71 6.95
C ALA A 307 -2.19 -15.83 6.43
N VAL A 308 -2.46 -15.27 5.26
CA VAL A 308 -3.77 -15.38 4.59
C VAL A 308 -4.12 -16.83 4.29
N GLU A 309 -3.18 -17.59 3.71
CA GLU A 309 -3.43 -19.01 3.37
C GLU A 309 -3.61 -19.89 4.61
N ILE A 310 -2.83 -19.65 5.67
CA ILE A 310 -2.98 -20.36 6.95
C ILE A 310 -4.35 -20.06 7.56
N MET A 311 -4.75 -18.79 7.66
CA MET A 311 -6.06 -18.42 8.19
C MET A 311 -7.20 -18.98 7.36
N LEU A 312 -7.07 -18.95 6.03
CA LEU A 312 -8.04 -19.51 5.11
C LEU A 312 -8.23 -21.02 5.32
N SER A 313 -7.12 -21.75 5.42
CA SER A 313 -7.13 -23.20 5.67
C SER A 313 -7.84 -23.54 6.98
N ASN A 314 -7.47 -22.84 8.06
CA ASN A 314 -8.04 -23.08 9.39
C ASN A 314 -9.54 -22.72 9.45
N LEU A 315 -9.96 -21.60 8.85
CA LEU A 315 -11.38 -21.22 8.82
C LEU A 315 -12.21 -22.20 7.98
N ARG A 316 -11.70 -22.66 6.84
CA ARG A 316 -12.37 -23.66 6.01
C ARG A 316 -12.55 -24.98 6.74
N GLU A 317 -11.53 -25.45 7.46
CA GLU A 317 -11.62 -26.69 8.22
C GLU A 317 -12.61 -26.56 9.38
N THR A 318 -12.53 -25.47 10.15
CA THR A 318 -13.43 -25.24 11.30
C THR A 318 -14.89 -25.09 10.87
N LEU A 319 -15.15 -24.44 9.73
CA LEU A 319 -16.51 -24.14 9.25
C LEU A 319 -17.06 -25.18 8.29
N ARG A 320 -16.30 -26.23 7.96
CA ARG A 320 -16.71 -27.24 6.97
C ARG A 320 -18.07 -27.88 7.27
N MET A 321 -18.34 -28.14 8.52
CA MET A 321 -19.60 -28.77 8.96
C MET A 321 -20.76 -27.77 9.06
N ASP A 322 -20.47 -26.48 9.37
CA ASP A 322 -21.47 -25.47 9.63
C ASP A 322 -21.96 -24.76 8.35
N LEU A 323 -21.07 -24.44 7.43
CA LEU A 323 -21.36 -23.60 6.27
C LEU A 323 -21.48 -24.36 4.93
N GLY A 324 -21.16 -25.66 4.91
CA GLY A 324 -21.23 -26.47 3.70
C GLY A 324 -20.04 -26.23 2.74
N PRO A 325 -20.26 -25.89 1.46
CA PRO A 325 -19.20 -25.88 0.47
C PRO A 325 -18.04 -24.94 0.83
N ARG A 326 -16.81 -25.38 0.54
CA ARG A 326 -15.57 -24.58 0.70
C ARG A 326 -15.60 -23.24 -0.04
N SER A 327 -16.44 -23.11 -1.06
CA SER A 327 -16.61 -21.89 -1.86
C SER A 327 -17.15 -20.69 -1.08
N ARG A 328 -17.77 -20.89 0.08
CA ARG A 328 -18.30 -19.79 0.91
C ARG A 328 -17.22 -19.00 1.67
N ILE A 329 -16.03 -19.57 1.83
CA ILE A 329 -14.86 -18.89 2.43
C ILE A 329 -13.74 -18.89 1.39
N ARG A 330 -13.31 -17.71 0.95
CA ARG A 330 -12.32 -17.54 -0.11
C ARG A 330 -11.08 -16.78 0.38
N GLY A 331 -9.95 -17.07 -0.22
CA GLY A 331 -8.77 -16.21 -0.13
C GLY A 331 -8.84 -15.07 -1.16
N TYR A 332 -8.18 -13.95 -0.89
CA TYR A 332 -8.03 -12.87 -1.86
C TYR A 332 -6.68 -12.17 -1.65
N ARG A 333 -5.78 -12.28 -2.61
CA ARG A 333 -4.44 -11.69 -2.52
C ARG A 333 -3.82 -11.44 -3.88
N GLY A 334 -2.78 -10.63 -3.91
CA GLY A 334 -1.91 -10.53 -5.08
C GLY A 334 -1.34 -11.89 -5.46
N GLY A 335 -1.24 -12.16 -6.75
CA GLY A 335 -0.79 -13.44 -7.30
C GLY A 335 -1.90 -14.40 -7.70
N TYR A 336 -3.16 -14.16 -7.32
CA TYR A 336 -4.30 -14.88 -7.91
C TYR A 336 -4.61 -14.38 -9.31
N LEU A 337 -5.07 -15.29 -10.19
CA LEU A 337 -5.45 -14.92 -11.55
C LEU A 337 -6.58 -13.87 -11.57
N PRO A 338 -6.60 -12.95 -12.54
CA PRO A 338 -7.66 -11.93 -12.64
C PRO A 338 -9.07 -12.52 -12.71
N THR A 339 -9.25 -13.65 -13.41
CA THR A 339 -10.53 -14.36 -13.51
C THR A 339 -11.00 -14.89 -12.16
N GLU A 340 -10.09 -15.40 -11.36
CA GLU A 340 -10.37 -15.90 -10.01
C GLU A 340 -10.76 -14.78 -9.06
N ARG A 341 -10.00 -13.67 -9.06
CA ARG A 341 -10.33 -12.49 -8.25
C ARG A 341 -11.72 -11.95 -8.57
N ARG A 342 -12.05 -11.78 -9.85
CA ARG A 342 -13.40 -11.35 -10.29
C ARG A 342 -14.51 -12.31 -9.87
N SER A 343 -14.27 -13.61 -9.85
CA SER A 343 -15.23 -14.59 -9.33
C SER A 343 -15.50 -14.40 -7.84
N ILE A 344 -14.45 -14.09 -7.03
CA ILE A 344 -14.57 -13.86 -5.60
C ILE A 344 -15.33 -12.54 -5.34
N GLU A 345 -14.98 -11.48 -6.04
CA GLU A 345 -15.61 -10.15 -5.96
C GLU A 345 -17.12 -10.25 -6.25
N ARG A 346 -17.48 -10.93 -7.34
CA ARG A 346 -18.89 -11.20 -7.67
C ARG A 346 -19.59 -12.02 -6.58
N GLY A 347 -18.97 -13.12 -6.14
CA GLY A 347 -19.55 -13.96 -5.08
C GLY A 347 -19.75 -13.22 -3.76
N LEU A 348 -18.92 -12.23 -3.43
CA LEU A 348 -19.12 -11.35 -2.27
C LEU A 348 -20.32 -10.42 -2.48
N ARG A 349 -20.46 -9.79 -3.65
CA ARG A 349 -21.61 -8.94 -3.98
C ARG A 349 -22.93 -9.71 -3.96
N ASP A 350 -22.95 -10.91 -4.51
CA ASP A 350 -24.13 -11.75 -4.63
C ASP A 350 -24.46 -12.49 -3.30
N GLY A 351 -23.62 -12.39 -2.26
CA GLY A 351 -23.80 -13.05 -0.97
C GLY A 351 -23.48 -14.56 -0.99
N GLU A 352 -22.93 -15.07 -2.07
CA GLU A 352 -22.50 -16.47 -2.19
C GLU A 352 -21.24 -16.75 -1.34
N VAL A 353 -20.33 -15.77 -1.30
CA VAL A 353 -19.14 -15.77 -0.44
C VAL A 353 -19.48 -15.03 0.86
N LEU A 354 -19.38 -15.74 1.99
CA LEU A 354 -19.65 -15.19 3.33
C LEU A 354 -18.39 -14.66 4.00
N GLY A 355 -17.25 -15.30 3.73
CA GLY A 355 -15.98 -14.92 4.34
C GLY A 355 -14.89 -14.78 3.31
N VAL A 356 -14.08 -13.75 3.48
CA VAL A 356 -12.87 -13.56 2.69
C VAL A 356 -11.67 -13.31 3.60
N VAL A 357 -10.58 -14.02 3.35
CA VAL A 357 -9.29 -13.77 4.00
C VAL A 357 -8.38 -13.08 2.98
N SER A 358 -7.92 -11.88 3.30
CA SER A 358 -7.21 -11.05 2.33
C SER A 358 -5.91 -10.47 2.89
N THR A 359 -4.99 -10.16 1.99
CA THR A 359 -3.94 -9.17 2.26
C THR A 359 -4.52 -7.76 2.08
N ASN A 360 -3.67 -6.73 1.99
CA ASN A 360 -4.08 -5.37 1.59
C ASN A 360 -4.72 -5.30 0.17
N ALA A 361 -4.79 -6.39 -0.58
CA ALA A 361 -5.39 -6.42 -1.91
C ALA A 361 -6.89 -6.04 -1.94
N LEU A 362 -7.63 -6.23 -0.83
CA LEU A 362 -9.01 -5.74 -0.65
C LEU A 362 -9.09 -4.40 0.10
N GLU A 363 -7.98 -3.73 0.33
CA GLU A 363 -7.93 -2.40 0.95
C GLU A 363 -8.44 -1.31 0.00
N LEU A 364 -8.08 -1.42 -1.29
CA LEU A 364 -8.47 -0.48 -2.33
C LEU A 364 -9.94 -0.67 -2.78
N GLY A 365 -10.52 0.35 -3.38
CA GLY A 365 -11.92 0.57 -3.68
C GLY A 365 -12.66 -0.43 -4.58
N VAL A 366 -12.24 -1.70 -4.65
CA VAL A 366 -12.98 -2.75 -5.36
C VAL A 366 -14.38 -2.90 -4.78
N ASP A 367 -15.40 -2.93 -5.63
CA ASP A 367 -16.77 -3.15 -5.18
C ASP A 367 -17.00 -4.64 -4.86
N ILE A 368 -16.97 -4.94 -3.58
CA ILE A 368 -17.20 -6.29 -3.01
C ILE A 368 -18.55 -6.40 -2.29
N GLY A 369 -19.43 -5.41 -2.47
CA GLY A 369 -20.70 -5.37 -1.75
C GLY A 369 -20.56 -4.94 -0.28
N ARG A 370 -21.57 -5.25 0.51
CA ARG A 370 -21.64 -4.90 1.95
C ARG A 370 -20.98 -5.99 2.77
N LEU A 371 -19.99 -5.60 3.58
CA LEU A 371 -19.46 -6.47 4.61
C LEU A 371 -19.96 -6.00 5.98
N ASP A 372 -20.34 -6.93 6.84
CA ASP A 372 -20.81 -6.62 8.20
C ASP A 372 -19.62 -6.43 9.16
N VAL A 373 -18.54 -7.20 8.95
CA VAL A 373 -17.42 -7.28 9.89
C VAL A 373 -16.08 -7.24 9.17
N ALA A 374 -15.14 -6.48 9.73
CA ALA A 374 -13.73 -6.49 9.34
C ALA A 374 -12.85 -6.84 10.55
N VAL A 375 -11.99 -7.85 10.40
CA VAL A 375 -11.04 -8.26 11.44
C VAL A 375 -9.64 -8.13 10.89
N LEU A 376 -8.79 -7.35 11.55
CA LEU A 376 -7.41 -7.09 11.16
C LEU A 376 -6.47 -7.89 12.07
N ALA A 377 -5.70 -8.81 11.51
CA ALA A 377 -4.70 -9.57 12.23
C ALA A 377 -3.35 -8.83 12.20
N GLY A 378 -3.18 -7.91 13.13
CA GLY A 378 -2.09 -6.96 13.26
C GLY A 378 -2.40 -5.60 12.65
N TYR A 379 -1.69 -4.57 13.14
CA TYR A 379 -1.75 -3.20 12.60
C TYR A 379 -1.27 -3.17 11.14
N PRO A 380 -2.04 -2.63 10.19
CA PRO A 380 -1.70 -2.66 8.76
C PRO A 380 -0.41 -1.93 8.38
N GLY A 381 0.11 -1.07 9.26
CA GLY A 381 1.33 -0.29 9.05
C GLY A 381 1.09 1.21 8.92
N SER A 382 -0.16 1.63 8.68
CA SER A 382 -0.54 3.04 8.64
C SER A 382 -1.96 3.28 9.16
N ILE A 383 -2.24 4.49 9.62
CA ILE A 383 -3.59 4.93 10.03
C ILE A 383 -4.53 4.87 8.82
N ALA A 384 -4.08 5.37 7.67
CA ALA A 384 -4.85 5.36 6.43
C ALA A 384 -5.26 3.93 6.03
N ALA A 385 -4.31 2.98 5.98
CA ALA A 385 -4.60 1.58 5.68
C ALA A 385 -5.55 0.96 6.72
N THR A 386 -5.38 1.29 8.00
CA THR A 386 -6.27 0.80 9.07
C THR A 386 -7.71 1.26 8.84
N TRP A 387 -7.91 2.54 8.55
CA TRP A 387 -9.26 3.06 8.25
C TRP A 387 -9.83 2.51 6.95
N GLN A 388 -9.02 2.26 5.93
CA GLN A 388 -9.47 1.63 4.68
C GLN A 388 -9.93 0.18 4.91
N GLN A 389 -9.15 -0.60 5.67
CA GLN A 389 -9.52 -1.97 6.01
C GLN A 389 -10.73 -2.04 6.94
N MET A 390 -10.78 -1.23 8.01
CA MET A 390 -11.94 -1.10 8.90
C MET A 390 -13.17 -0.55 8.16
N GLY A 391 -12.93 0.29 7.14
CA GLY A 391 -13.95 0.88 6.27
C GLY A 391 -14.64 -0.11 5.34
N ARG A 392 -14.07 -1.32 5.16
CA ARG A 392 -14.74 -2.40 4.42
C ARG A 392 -15.96 -2.95 5.13
N ALA A 393 -16.06 -2.76 6.44
CA ALA A 393 -17.28 -3.07 7.21
C ALA A 393 -18.19 -1.85 7.28
N GLY A 394 -19.48 -2.06 7.00
CA GLY A 394 -20.54 -1.09 7.14
C GLY A 394 -20.78 -0.18 5.96
N ARG A 395 -21.84 -0.44 5.21
CA ARG A 395 -22.42 0.48 4.23
C ARG A 395 -23.85 0.81 4.60
N ARG A 396 -24.25 2.09 4.44
CA ARG A 396 -25.63 2.59 4.43
C ARG A 396 -26.53 2.14 5.61
N GLY A 397 -26.16 2.54 6.84
CA GLY A 397 -27.12 2.55 7.97
C GLY A 397 -27.17 1.29 8.83
N ASP A 398 -26.48 0.19 8.48
CA ASP A 398 -26.43 -1.02 9.31
C ASP A 398 -25.30 -0.96 10.37
N VAL A 399 -25.48 -1.69 11.47
CA VAL A 399 -24.43 -1.87 12.50
C VAL A 399 -23.28 -2.68 11.92
N SER A 400 -22.08 -2.17 12.07
CA SER A 400 -20.86 -2.83 11.62
C SER A 400 -19.82 -2.95 12.74
N VAL A 401 -18.92 -3.94 12.60
CA VAL A 401 -17.88 -4.23 13.59
C VAL A 401 -16.52 -4.26 12.90
N ALA A 402 -15.57 -3.53 13.46
CA ALA A 402 -14.18 -3.61 13.05
C ALA A 402 -13.31 -3.97 14.26
N VAL A 403 -12.49 -5.01 14.15
CA VAL A 403 -11.65 -5.53 15.22
C VAL A 403 -10.19 -5.49 14.76
N LEU A 404 -9.35 -4.77 15.47
CA LEU A 404 -7.89 -4.80 15.30
C LEU A 404 -7.29 -5.68 16.40
N VAL A 405 -6.74 -6.80 16.03
CA VAL A 405 -6.03 -7.74 16.92
C VAL A 405 -4.54 -7.47 16.80
N ALA A 406 -3.90 -7.00 17.86
CA ALA A 406 -2.48 -6.66 17.85
C ALA A 406 -1.60 -7.89 17.69
N SER A 407 -0.48 -7.74 17.02
CA SER A 407 0.63 -8.68 17.05
C SER A 407 1.63 -8.32 18.17
N PRO A 408 2.60 -9.18 18.49
CA PRO A 408 3.68 -8.82 19.44
C PRO A 408 4.63 -7.72 18.94
N ALA A 409 4.42 -7.19 17.72
CA ALA A 409 5.27 -6.12 17.19
C ALA A 409 5.14 -4.83 18.01
N PRO A 410 6.25 -4.08 18.23
CA PRO A 410 6.25 -2.87 19.07
C PRO A 410 5.22 -1.83 18.63
N VAL A 411 5.07 -1.62 17.31
CA VAL A 411 4.10 -0.66 16.76
C VAL A 411 2.67 -1.11 17.02
N ASP A 412 2.36 -2.40 16.87
CA ASP A 412 1.03 -2.94 17.17
C ASP A 412 0.67 -2.71 18.65
N GLN A 413 1.62 -3.00 19.54
CA GLN A 413 1.44 -2.81 20.99
C GLN A 413 1.27 -1.34 21.35
N TYR A 414 2.05 -0.44 20.74
CA TYR A 414 1.88 1.00 20.90
C TYR A 414 0.47 1.44 20.49
N VAL A 415 0.03 1.04 19.30
CA VAL A 415 -1.27 1.43 18.72
C VAL A 415 -2.45 1.02 19.61
N ILE A 416 -2.45 -0.19 20.17
CA ILE A 416 -3.59 -0.65 20.99
C ILE A 416 -3.63 -0.01 22.36
N HIS A 417 -2.47 0.41 22.91
CA HIS A 417 -2.40 1.11 24.20
C HIS A 417 -2.52 2.63 24.07
N HIS A 418 -2.45 3.15 22.80
CA HIS A 418 -2.67 4.55 22.46
C HIS A 418 -3.75 4.66 21.39
N PRO A 419 -5.03 4.34 21.73
CA PRO A 419 -6.12 4.33 20.76
C PRO A 419 -6.31 5.68 20.05
N GLU A 420 -6.00 6.79 20.71
CA GLU A 420 -6.01 8.13 20.14
C GLU A 420 -5.09 8.28 18.91
N PHE A 421 -4.02 7.49 18.82
CA PHE A 421 -3.12 7.49 17.66
C PHE A 421 -3.83 7.03 16.39
N VAL A 422 -4.61 5.95 16.45
CA VAL A 422 -5.30 5.40 15.26
C VAL A 422 -6.71 5.96 15.11
N LEU A 423 -7.44 6.12 16.21
CA LEU A 423 -8.86 6.49 16.16
C LEU A 423 -9.08 8.01 16.13
N GLY A 424 -8.16 8.79 16.69
CA GLY A 424 -8.20 10.26 16.74
C GLY A 424 -7.07 10.96 15.99
N GLY A 425 -6.01 10.24 15.60
CA GLY A 425 -4.86 10.80 14.92
C GLY A 425 -5.15 11.22 13.48
N ARG A 426 -4.36 12.18 12.99
CA ARG A 426 -4.36 12.52 11.55
C ARG A 426 -3.71 11.38 10.77
N PRO A 427 -4.24 11.00 9.60
CA PRO A 427 -3.59 10.03 8.74
C PRO A 427 -2.21 10.50 8.28
N GLU A 428 -1.40 9.56 7.82
CA GLU A 428 -0.08 9.83 7.28
C GLU A 428 -0.12 10.78 6.09
N GLU A 429 0.93 11.57 5.97
CA GLU A 429 1.19 12.35 4.78
C GLU A 429 1.75 11.43 3.68
N ALA A 430 1.12 11.44 2.53
CA ALA A 430 1.67 10.82 1.34
C ALA A 430 2.70 11.76 0.71
N ARG A 431 3.90 11.26 0.42
CA ARG A 431 4.99 12.04 -0.14
C ARG A 431 5.50 11.43 -1.42
N LEU A 432 5.96 12.29 -2.31
CA LEU A 432 6.63 11.95 -3.55
C LEU A 432 7.67 13.03 -3.87
N ASP A 433 8.68 12.67 -4.64
CA ASP A 433 9.69 13.58 -5.13
C ASP A 433 9.82 13.43 -6.66
N PRO A 434 9.02 14.18 -7.44
CA PRO A 434 9.05 14.11 -8.89
C PRO A 434 10.33 14.72 -9.49
N ASP A 435 11.05 15.49 -8.70
CA ASP A 435 12.25 16.23 -9.13
C ASP A 435 13.55 15.49 -8.75
N ASN A 436 13.43 14.28 -8.15
CA ASN A 436 14.56 13.39 -7.98
C ASN A 436 15.26 13.20 -9.33
N LEU A 437 16.57 13.47 -9.37
CA LEU A 437 17.34 13.58 -10.60
C LEU A 437 17.26 12.30 -11.47
N HIS A 438 17.31 11.11 -10.87
CA HIS A 438 17.23 9.84 -11.59
C HIS A 438 15.86 9.65 -12.25
N VAL A 439 14.79 9.95 -11.51
CA VAL A 439 13.42 9.90 -12.03
C VAL A 439 13.23 10.93 -13.13
N LEU A 440 13.67 12.16 -12.88
CA LEU A 440 13.51 13.28 -13.81
C LEU A 440 14.24 13.03 -15.13
N LEU A 441 15.53 12.62 -15.10
CA LEU A 441 16.30 12.31 -16.30
C LEU A 441 15.67 11.18 -17.14
N ALA A 442 15.19 10.12 -16.48
CA ALA A 442 14.50 9.03 -17.17
C ALA A 442 13.27 9.53 -17.93
N HIS A 443 12.48 10.40 -17.30
CA HIS A 443 11.26 10.94 -17.92
C HIS A 443 11.56 12.04 -18.96
N ILE A 444 12.63 12.82 -18.85
CA ILE A 444 13.07 13.74 -19.90
C ILE A 444 13.44 12.96 -21.16
N ARG A 445 14.15 11.83 -21.05
CA ARG A 445 14.43 10.93 -22.18
C ARG A 445 13.13 10.49 -22.88
N ALA A 446 12.14 10.02 -22.11
CA ALA A 446 10.86 9.62 -22.67
C ALA A 446 10.08 10.80 -23.27
N ALA A 447 10.10 11.97 -22.64
CA ALA A 447 9.46 13.20 -23.14
C ALA A 447 10.10 13.70 -24.44
N THR A 448 11.44 13.60 -24.59
CA THR A 448 12.15 13.95 -25.83
C THR A 448 11.83 12.99 -26.98
N PHE A 449 11.62 11.70 -26.67
CA PHE A 449 11.14 10.73 -27.65
C PHE A 449 9.73 11.05 -28.18
N GLU A 450 8.86 11.57 -27.30
CA GLU A 450 7.49 11.92 -27.66
C GLU A 450 7.41 13.21 -28.47
N LEU A 451 8.07 14.25 -27.99
CA LEU A 451 8.13 15.57 -28.65
C LEU A 451 9.51 16.19 -28.48
N PRO A 452 10.06 16.86 -29.49
CA PRO A 452 11.29 17.63 -29.31
C PRO A 452 11.11 18.70 -28.22
N PHE A 453 12.17 19.00 -27.47
CA PHE A 453 12.16 20.11 -26.52
C PHE A 453 12.56 21.41 -27.22
N GLU A 454 11.81 22.48 -26.94
CA GLU A 454 12.14 23.83 -27.30
C GLU A 454 13.26 24.38 -26.40
N PRO A 455 14.10 25.31 -26.88
CA PRO A 455 15.05 26.01 -26.02
C PRO A 455 14.35 26.71 -24.85
N GLY A 456 14.83 26.51 -23.62
CA GLY A 456 14.24 27.09 -22.41
C GLY A 456 12.92 26.48 -21.96
N GLU A 457 12.47 25.38 -22.57
CA GLU A 457 11.25 24.70 -22.16
C GLU A 457 11.41 24.09 -20.77
N ALA A 458 10.45 24.35 -19.88
CA ALA A 458 10.45 23.83 -18.53
C ALA A 458 9.95 22.39 -18.48
N PHE A 459 10.64 21.53 -17.71
CA PHE A 459 10.17 20.21 -17.33
C PHE A 459 10.55 19.93 -15.87
N GLY A 460 9.57 20.01 -14.98
CA GLY A 460 9.82 20.00 -13.54
C GLY A 460 10.00 21.40 -12.95
N PRO A 461 11.00 21.59 -12.06
CA PRO A 461 11.15 22.85 -11.30
C PRO A 461 11.69 24.03 -12.12
N GLY A 462 12.18 23.79 -13.34
CA GLY A 462 12.80 24.81 -14.17
C GLY A 462 13.04 24.38 -15.62
N PRO A 463 13.79 25.21 -16.38
CA PRO A 463 14.23 24.86 -17.74
C PRO A 463 14.99 23.54 -17.76
N ALA A 464 14.75 22.73 -18.80
CA ALA A 464 15.37 21.42 -18.93
C ALA A 464 16.76 21.46 -19.63
N ASP A 465 17.23 22.63 -20.02
CA ASP A 465 18.41 22.80 -20.92
C ASP A 465 19.67 22.10 -20.39
N ASP A 466 20.01 22.25 -19.10
CA ASP A 466 21.20 21.62 -18.51
C ASP A 466 21.09 20.07 -18.51
N LEU A 467 19.90 19.53 -18.22
CA LEU A 467 19.64 18.10 -18.22
C LEU A 467 19.64 17.53 -19.64
N LEU A 468 19.12 18.31 -20.60
CA LEU A 468 19.15 17.97 -22.02
C LEU A 468 20.60 17.99 -22.55
N ALA A 469 21.41 18.99 -22.17
CA ALA A 469 22.82 19.03 -22.53
C ALA A 469 23.60 17.82 -22.00
N PHE A 470 23.38 17.44 -20.73
CA PHE A 470 23.95 16.23 -20.12
C PHE A 470 23.56 14.95 -20.89
N LEU A 471 22.28 14.78 -21.25
CA LEU A 471 21.82 13.65 -22.06
C LEU A 471 22.39 13.67 -23.48
N GLY A 472 22.64 14.87 -24.02
CA GLY A 472 23.28 15.08 -25.31
C GLY A 472 24.76 14.61 -25.35
N GLU A 473 25.53 14.83 -24.28
CA GLU A 473 26.88 14.29 -24.11
C GLU A 473 26.88 12.76 -24.13
N GLY A 474 25.82 12.12 -23.58
CA GLY A 474 25.62 10.68 -23.66
C GLY A 474 25.16 10.15 -25.01
N GLY A 475 24.96 11.01 -26.03
CA GLY A 475 24.61 10.64 -27.40
C GLY A 475 23.15 10.15 -27.58
N GLN A 476 22.32 10.25 -26.54
CA GLN A 476 20.94 9.77 -26.59
C GLN A 476 19.99 10.75 -27.27
N ILE A 477 20.28 12.03 -27.16
CA ILE A 477 19.55 13.12 -27.78
C ILE A 477 20.52 14.06 -28.53
N ARG A 478 20.02 14.82 -29.48
CA ARG A 478 20.81 15.72 -30.27
C ARG A 478 20.12 17.08 -30.42
N GLN A 479 20.88 18.14 -30.23
CA GLN A 479 20.41 19.49 -30.56
C GLN A 479 20.56 19.73 -32.06
N ALA A 480 19.50 20.19 -32.72
CA ALA A 480 19.48 20.57 -34.13
C ALA A 480 19.80 22.07 -34.30
N ASP A 481 19.98 22.50 -35.57
CA ASP A 481 20.30 23.89 -35.91
C ASP A 481 19.22 24.88 -35.53
N ASP A 482 17.98 24.42 -35.34
CA ASP A 482 16.83 25.22 -34.85
C ASP A 482 16.83 25.39 -33.31
N GLY A 483 17.84 24.85 -32.62
CA GLY A 483 18.01 24.90 -31.19
C GLY A 483 17.20 23.85 -30.40
N ARG A 484 16.35 23.08 -31.07
CA ARG A 484 15.53 22.04 -30.45
C ARG A 484 16.31 20.77 -30.16
N TRP A 485 15.90 20.05 -29.13
CA TRP A 485 16.48 18.76 -28.77
C TRP A 485 15.62 17.61 -29.27
N TYR A 486 16.21 16.71 -30.06
CA TYR A 486 15.55 15.56 -30.68
C TYR A 486 16.11 14.25 -30.14
N TRP A 487 15.25 13.25 -30.02
CA TRP A 487 15.66 11.87 -29.74
C TRP A 487 16.48 11.32 -30.90
N SER A 488 17.65 10.73 -30.61
CA SER A 488 18.57 10.23 -31.63
C SER A 488 18.99 8.78 -31.43
N SER A 489 18.58 8.11 -30.38
CA SER A 489 18.88 6.71 -30.09
C SER A 489 17.85 5.77 -30.72
N GLU A 490 18.26 4.51 -31.01
CA GLU A 490 17.35 3.46 -31.48
C GLU A 490 16.51 2.85 -30.35
N ASN A 491 16.89 3.08 -29.09
CA ASN A 491 16.21 2.54 -27.92
C ASN A 491 14.82 3.15 -27.73
N PHE A 492 13.93 2.39 -27.10
CA PHE A 492 12.59 2.85 -26.70
C PHE A 492 12.61 3.23 -25.21
N PRO A 493 12.75 4.52 -24.86
CA PRO A 493 13.07 4.93 -23.48
C PRO A 493 11.98 4.59 -22.48
N ALA A 494 10.71 4.54 -22.89
CA ALA A 494 9.62 4.16 -21.99
C ALA A 494 9.70 2.71 -21.52
N SER A 495 10.32 1.80 -22.27
CA SER A 495 10.50 0.41 -21.85
C SER A 495 11.59 0.22 -20.79
N GLU A 496 12.46 1.22 -20.63
CA GLU A 496 13.55 1.20 -19.65
C GLU A 496 13.13 1.73 -18.28
N ILE A 497 11.89 2.27 -18.18
CA ILE A 497 11.37 2.89 -16.96
C ILE A 497 10.31 1.98 -16.35
N SER A 498 10.58 1.41 -15.18
CA SER A 498 9.58 0.77 -14.35
C SER A 498 8.96 1.79 -13.37
N LEU A 499 7.65 1.98 -13.41
CA LEU A 499 6.99 2.93 -12.52
C LEU A 499 6.84 2.41 -11.09
N ARG A 500 6.81 1.08 -10.88
CA ARG A 500 6.42 0.46 -9.60
C ARG A 500 7.55 -0.25 -8.88
N SER A 501 8.63 -0.56 -9.58
CA SER A 501 9.73 -1.38 -9.04
C SER A 501 11.01 -1.13 -9.83
N ALA A 502 12.13 -1.30 -9.17
CA ALA A 502 13.42 -1.45 -9.84
C ALA A 502 13.56 -2.80 -10.59
N ALA A 503 12.65 -3.75 -10.33
CA ALA A 503 12.60 -5.03 -11.04
C ALA A 503 11.18 -5.19 -11.66
N PRO A 504 11.05 -5.07 -12.99
CA PRO A 504 9.77 -5.12 -13.71
C PRO A 504 9.19 -6.53 -13.84
N GLU A 505 9.77 -7.55 -13.20
CA GLU A 505 9.64 -8.92 -13.62
C GLU A 505 9.01 -9.80 -12.55
N ASN A 506 7.93 -10.52 -12.93
CA ASN A 506 7.25 -11.51 -12.11
C ASN A 506 7.71 -12.94 -12.46
N VAL A 507 7.71 -13.80 -11.46
CA VAL A 507 7.89 -15.25 -11.62
C VAL A 507 6.52 -15.90 -11.80
N VAL A 508 6.31 -16.62 -12.90
CA VAL A 508 5.08 -17.34 -13.20
C VAL A 508 5.11 -18.71 -12.50
N ILE A 509 4.03 -19.06 -11.78
CA ILE A 509 3.90 -20.32 -11.06
C ILE A 509 3.07 -21.28 -11.91
N ILE A 510 3.66 -22.44 -12.26
CA ILE A 510 3.09 -23.42 -13.15
C ILE A 510 2.82 -24.72 -12.38
N ASP A 511 1.54 -25.11 -12.27
CA ASP A 511 1.10 -26.39 -11.71
C ASP A 511 1.31 -27.50 -12.74
N THR A 512 2.13 -28.46 -12.39
CA THR A 512 2.44 -29.66 -13.19
C THR A 512 1.69 -30.90 -12.72
N THR A 513 0.80 -30.78 -11.73
CA THR A 513 -0.01 -31.91 -11.23
C THR A 513 -0.95 -32.48 -12.29
N PRO A 514 -1.68 -31.66 -13.09
CA PRO A 514 -2.53 -32.19 -14.16
C PRO A 514 -1.71 -32.55 -15.40
N ASP A 515 -2.24 -33.45 -16.25
CA ASP A 515 -1.62 -33.88 -17.50
C ASP A 515 -1.21 -32.71 -18.42
N ARG A 516 -1.94 -31.61 -18.34
CA ARG A 516 -1.59 -30.34 -19.01
C ARG A 516 -1.23 -29.30 -17.95
N PRO A 517 0.01 -28.81 -17.94
CA PRO A 517 0.45 -27.75 -17.02
C PRO A 517 -0.45 -26.52 -17.13
N ARG A 518 -0.74 -25.88 -16.00
CA ARG A 518 -1.54 -24.68 -15.93
C ARG A 518 -0.86 -23.60 -15.09
N VAL A 519 -1.07 -22.36 -15.45
CA VAL A 519 -0.62 -21.22 -14.64
C VAL A 519 -1.54 -21.09 -13.42
N LEU A 520 -0.95 -21.11 -12.22
CA LEU A 520 -1.65 -20.83 -10.96
C LEU A 520 -1.71 -19.35 -10.65
N GLY A 521 -0.63 -18.62 -10.90
CA GLY A 521 -0.50 -17.22 -10.57
C GLY A 521 0.91 -16.71 -10.80
N GLU A 522 1.18 -15.51 -10.28
CA GLU A 522 2.47 -14.83 -10.40
C GLU A 522 2.90 -14.27 -9.05
N VAL A 523 4.21 -14.16 -8.84
CA VAL A 523 4.83 -13.48 -7.69
C VAL A 523 5.94 -12.57 -8.17
N ASP A 524 6.12 -11.42 -7.51
CA ASP A 524 7.25 -10.53 -7.81
C ASP A 524 8.59 -11.19 -7.46
N LEU A 525 9.65 -10.74 -8.09
CA LEU A 525 10.98 -11.35 -8.03
C LEU A 525 11.53 -11.42 -6.59
N PHE A 526 11.32 -10.36 -5.78
CA PHE A 526 11.77 -10.34 -4.39
C PHE A 526 11.01 -11.35 -3.51
N SER A 527 9.70 -11.48 -3.74
CA SER A 527 8.86 -12.47 -3.07
C SER A 527 9.16 -13.89 -3.54
N ALA A 528 9.59 -14.06 -4.79
CA ALA A 528 9.86 -15.38 -5.36
C ALA A 528 10.98 -16.11 -4.61
N GLN A 529 12.04 -15.40 -4.18
CA GLN A 529 13.11 -15.99 -3.37
C GLN A 529 12.61 -16.62 -2.06
N VAL A 530 11.54 -16.06 -1.49
CA VAL A 530 10.99 -16.49 -0.20
C VAL A 530 9.85 -17.49 -0.36
N LEU A 531 9.02 -17.33 -1.39
CA LEU A 531 7.76 -18.06 -1.55
C LEU A 531 7.85 -19.27 -2.47
N VAL A 532 8.71 -19.22 -3.50
CA VAL A 532 8.78 -20.23 -4.56
C VAL A 532 10.20 -20.69 -4.85
N HIS A 533 11.10 -20.58 -3.86
CA HIS A 533 12.41 -21.25 -3.93
C HIS A 533 12.24 -22.76 -4.06
N GLN A 534 13.25 -23.44 -4.57
CA GLN A 534 13.23 -24.90 -4.68
C GLN A 534 12.95 -25.54 -3.32
N HIS A 535 12.08 -26.54 -3.29
CA HIS A 535 11.57 -27.22 -2.09
C HIS A 535 10.67 -26.38 -1.16
N ALA A 536 10.25 -25.17 -1.57
CA ALA A 536 9.23 -24.44 -0.84
C ALA A 536 7.88 -25.17 -0.87
N ILE A 537 7.11 -25.02 0.20
CA ILE A 537 5.68 -25.36 0.20
C ILE A 537 4.90 -24.07 -0.12
N TYR A 538 4.52 -23.95 -1.38
CA TYR A 538 3.71 -22.82 -1.84
C TYR A 538 2.24 -23.10 -1.60
N MET A 539 1.53 -22.16 -1.00
CA MET A 539 0.10 -22.27 -0.73
C MET A 539 -0.70 -21.41 -1.69
N HIS A 540 -1.72 -21.99 -2.30
CA HIS A 540 -2.63 -21.31 -3.19
C HIS A 540 -4.06 -21.83 -2.98
N GLU A 541 -4.99 -20.94 -2.60
CA GLU A 541 -6.38 -21.29 -2.29
C GLU A 541 -6.53 -22.45 -1.27
N SER A 542 -5.72 -22.45 -0.24
CA SER A 542 -5.61 -23.53 0.76
C SER A 542 -5.16 -24.89 0.19
N THR A 543 -4.67 -24.92 -1.02
CA THR A 543 -4.02 -26.10 -1.61
C THR A 543 -2.52 -25.91 -1.52
N GLN A 544 -1.85 -26.96 -1.07
CA GLN A 544 -0.41 -26.97 -0.90
C GLN A 544 0.26 -27.50 -2.16
N TYR A 545 1.35 -26.85 -2.54
CA TYR A 545 2.16 -27.22 -3.70
C TYR A 545 3.62 -27.25 -3.29
N HIS A 546 4.32 -28.32 -3.64
CA HIS A 546 5.77 -28.41 -3.53
C HIS A 546 6.40 -27.77 -4.75
N VAL A 547 7.38 -26.90 -4.55
CA VAL A 547 8.18 -26.29 -5.64
C VAL A 547 9.29 -27.25 -6.03
N ASP A 548 9.17 -27.86 -7.20
CA ASP A 548 10.16 -28.81 -7.73
C ASP A 548 11.41 -28.10 -8.20
N ARG A 549 11.21 -26.99 -8.92
CA ARG A 549 12.29 -26.18 -9.45
C ARG A 549 11.86 -24.74 -9.67
N LEU A 550 12.79 -23.83 -9.48
CA LEU A 550 12.69 -22.42 -9.84
C LEU A 550 13.72 -22.12 -10.93
N GLU A 551 13.26 -21.86 -12.13
CA GLU A 551 14.09 -21.43 -13.26
C GLU A 551 14.22 -19.89 -13.18
N TRP A 552 15.23 -19.44 -12.42
CA TRP A 552 15.41 -18.03 -12.10
C TRP A 552 15.56 -17.14 -13.35
N GLY A 553 16.35 -17.60 -14.34
CA GLY A 553 16.56 -16.87 -15.60
C GLY A 553 15.32 -16.80 -16.50
N GLU A 554 14.48 -17.85 -16.51
CA GLU A 554 13.22 -17.90 -17.26
C GLU A 554 12.03 -17.37 -16.48
N ARG A 555 12.20 -17.10 -15.17
CA ARG A 555 11.16 -16.62 -14.26
C ARG A 555 9.95 -17.53 -14.19
N LYS A 556 10.20 -18.81 -14.03
CA LYS A 556 9.17 -19.84 -13.91
C LYS A 556 9.43 -20.73 -12.72
N ALA A 557 8.41 -20.91 -11.89
CA ALA A 557 8.42 -21.89 -10.79
C ALA A 557 7.47 -23.03 -11.15
N TYR A 558 7.97 -24.26 -11.15
CA TYR A 558 7.19 -25.45 -11.42
C TYR A 558 6.83 -26.14 -10.10
N VAL A 559 5.54 -26.39 -9.92
CA VAL A 559 5.00 -26.89 -8.67
C VAL A 559 4.07 -28.06 -8.91
N HIS A 560 3.99 -29.00 -7.96
CA HIS A 560 2.98 -30.04 -7.97
C HIS A 560 2.22 -30.06 -6.63
N ARG A 561 0.97 -30.52 -6.67
CA ARG A 561 0.13 -30.60 -5.48
C ARG A 561 0.66 -31.64 -4.48
N ILE A 562 0.64 -31.27 -3.21
CA ILE A 562 1.10 -32.10 -2.10
C ILE A 562 0.14 -31.95 -0.91
N ASP A 563 0.21 -32.88 0.05
CA ASP A 563 -0.40 -32.76 1.37
C ASP A 563 0.71 -32.86 2.41
N ALA A 564 1.14 -31.73 2.95
CA ALA A 564 2.22 -31.61 3.91
C ALA A 564 1.69 -31.17 5.27
N ASP A 565 2.31 -31.61 6.36
CA ASP A 565 2.00 -31.22 7.74
C ASP A 565 2.72 -29.94 8.19
N HIS A 566 3.50 -29.34 7.31
CA HIS A 566 4.33 -28.16 7.57
C HIS A 566 4.29 -27.17 6.39
N TYR A 567 4.70 -25.95 6.66
CA TYR A 567 5.01 -24.92 5.66
C TYR A 567 6.49 -24.56 5.71
N THR A 568 6.98 -23.85 4.69
CA THR A 568 8.37 -23.39 4.63
C THR A 568 8.47 -21.91 4.93
N TYR A 569 9.50 -21.53 5.66
CA TYR A 569 9.85 -20.15 5.99
C TYR A 569 11.31 -19.89 5.63
N ALA A 570 11.57 -19.03 4.65
CA ALA A 570 12.92 -18.75 4.19
C ALA A 570 13.56 -17.62 5.02
N ASN A 571 14.84 -17.81 5.39
CA ASN A 571 15.63 -16.80 6.09
C ASN A 571 16.36 -15.92 5.07
N ARG A 572 16.20 -14.62 5.24
CA ARG A 572 16.89 -13.59 4.43
C ARG A 572 18.06 -12.99 5.21
N ALA A 573 19.25 -13.05 4.65
CA ALA A 573 20.40 -12.31 5.11
C ALA A 573 20.48 -10.98 4.35
N VAL A 574 20.77 -9.89 5.06
CA VAL A 574 20.90 -8.55 4.49
C VAL A 574 22.27 -8.00 4.85
N THR A 575 23.02 -7.55 3.86
CA THR A 575 24.26 -6.80 4.02
C THR A 575 24.08 -5.39 3.44
N LEU A 576 24.82 -4.43 3.98
CA LEU A 576 24.71 -3.05 3.57
C LEU A 576 26.10 -2.44 3.38
N LYS A 577 26.27 -1.72 2.25
CA LYS A 577 27.49 -1.01 1.89
C LYS A 577 27.16 0.46 1.65
N PRO A 578 27.71 1.41 2.41
CA PRO A 578 27.63 2.84 2.09
C PRO A 578 28.29 3.14 0.75
N LEU A 579 27.61 3.94 -0.08
CA LEU A 579 28.10 4.40 -1.38
C LEU A 579 28.52 5.86 -1.33
N ASP A 580 27.68 6.72 -0.73
CA ASP A 580 27.94 8.15 -0.60
C ASP A 580 27.36 8.70 0.70
N VAL A 581 27.90 9.83 1.18
CA VAL A 581 27.50 10.51 2.41
C VAL A 581 26.97 11.90 2.07
N PHE A 582 25.69 12.11 2.24
CA PHE A 582 25.02 13.39 1.95
C PHE A 582 25.10 14.37 3.12
N ALA A 583 24.99 13.85 4.34
CA ALA A 583 25.10 14.64 5.56
C ALA A 583 25.64 13.79 6.72
N HIS A 584 26.42 14.42 7.60
CA HIS A 584 26.88 13.84 8.85
C HIS A 584 26.89 14.86 9.97
N ALA A 585 26.68 14.41 11.21
CA ALA A 585 26.74 15.25 12.39
C ALA A 585 27.12 14.43 13.64
N PRO A 586 27.75 15.03 14.64
CA PRO A 586 28.07 14.33 15.89
C PRO A 586 26.80 13.91 16.62
N ALA A 587 26.85 12.74 17.27
CA ALA A 587 25.97 12.28 18.33
C ALA A 587 26.80 12.13 19.63
N THR A 588 26.15 12.04 20.80
CA THR A 588 26.88 12.11 22.11
C THR A 588 28.01 11.08 22.22
N GLY A 589 27.82 9.86 21.77
CA GLY A 589 28.84 8.79 21.81
C GLY A 589 29.18 8.21 20.45
N GLY A 590 28.94 8.96 19.36
CA GLY A 590 29.21 8.50 18.00
C GLY A 590 28.87 9.54 16.94
N THR A 591 28.47 9.09 15.77
CA THR A 591 28.15 9.94 14.63
C THR A 591 26.81 9.50 14.01
N ARG A 592 25.97 10.46 13.64
CA ARG A 592 24.78 10.24 12.82
C ARG A 592 25.07 10.64 11.38
N VAL A 593 24.59 9.85 10.44
CA VAL A 593 24.86 10.03 9.01
C VAL A 593 23.61 9.77 8.18
N HIS A 594 23.47 10.51 7.10
CA HIS A 594 22.51 10.27 6.02
C HIS A 594 23.27 10.16 4.70
N GLY A 595 22.94 9.16 3.87
CA GLY A 595 23.62 8.95 2.62
C GLY A 595 23.02 7.81 1.79
N GLU A 596 23.69 7.51 0.70
CA GLU A 596 23.34 6.45 -0.22
C GLU A 596 24.00 5.13 0.16
N VAL A 597 23.28 4.03 0.01
CA VAL A 597 23.73 2.68 0.34
C VAL A 597 23.32 1.67 -0.71
N MET A 598 24.15 0.61 -0.86
CA MET A 598 23.79 -0.62 -1.54
C MET A 598 23.36 -1.65 -0.47
N VAL A 599 22.17 -2.13 -0.59
CA VAL A 599 21.61 -3.18 0.26
C VAL A 599 21.57 -4.47 -0.55
N ALA A 600 22.31 -5.47 -0.11
CA ALA A 600 22.34 -6.78 -0.76
C ALA A 600 21.55 -7.78 0.09
N SER A 601 20.61 -8.48 -0.55
CA SER A 601 19.69 -9.43 0.07
C SER A 601 19.88 -10.82 -0.50
N LEU A 602 20.19 -11.77 0.37
CA LEU A 602 20.42 -13.17 -0.01
C LEU A 602 19.55 -14.08 0.85
N VAL A 603 18.89 -15.04 0.21
CA VAL A 603 18.13 -16.09 0.90
C VAL A 603 18.96 -17.37 0.84
N THR A 604 19.42 -17.84 2.01
CA THR A 604 20.40 -18.93 2.10
C THR A 604 19.84 -20.26 2.61
N LEU A 605 18.77 -20.18 3.39
CA LEU A 605 18.15 -21.35 3.97
C LEU A 605 16.67 -21.17 4.25
N TYR A 606 15.93 -22.26 4.31
CA TYR A 606 14.55 -22.29 4.76
C TYR A 606 14.37 -23.25 5.95
N LYS A 607 13.40 -22.94 6.80
CA LYS A 607 12.93 -23.78 7.90
C LYS A 607 11.61 -24.42 7.51
N LYS A 608 11.34 -25.63 8.01
CA LYS A 608 10.06 -26.33 7.94
C LYS A 608 9.35 -26.13 9.27
N LEU A 609 8.21 -25.46 9.26
CA LEU A 609 7.44 -25.14 10.45
C LEU A 609 6.10 -25.87 10.41
N LYS A 610 5.73 -26.59 11.47
CA LYS A 610 4.42 -27.24 11.58
C LYS A 610 3.29 -26.21 11.55
N PHE A 611 2.21 -26.56 10.87
CA PHE A 611 0.98 -25.78 11.01
C PHE A 611 0.51 -25.79 12.48
N VAL A 612 -0.06 -24.69 12.96
CA VAL A 612 -0.62 -24.51 14.30
C VAL A 612 0.42 -24.29 15.41
N THR A 613 1.50 -25.07 15.47
CA THR A 613 2.47 -25.00 16.57
C THR A 613 3.72 -24.18 16.24
N ASP A 614 3.97 -23.91 14.94
CA ASP A 614 5.19 -23.28 14.41
C ASP A 614 6.50 -23.97 14.86
N GLU A 615 6.40 -25.22 15.31
CA GLU A 615 7.54 -26.06 15.68
C GLU A 615 8.44 -26.29 14.45
N ASN A 616 9.73 -26.02 14.60
CA ASN A 616 10.71 -26.29 13.55
C ASN A 616 11.02 -27.79 13.46
N VAL A 617 10.63 -28.41 12.35
CA VAL A 617 10.82 -29.86 12.08
C VAL A 617 11.94 -30.14 11.09
N GLY A 618 12.64 -29.11 10.62
CA GLY A 618 13.76 -29.25 9.71
C GLY A 618 14.13 -27.97 8.99
N TRP A 619 15.21 -28.04 8.22
CA TRP A 619 15.68 -26.92 7.38
C TRP A 619 16.34 -27.45 6.11
N GLY A 620 16.54 -26.58 5.14
CA GLY A 620 17.30 -26.88 3.93
C GLY A 620 17.99 -25.64 3.36
N PRO A 621 19.05 -25.84 2.54
CA PRO A 621 19.75 -24.75 1.88
C PRO A 621 18.93 -24.20 0.71
N ILE A 622 19.17 -22.93 0.37
CA ILE A 622 18.67 -22.27 -0.82
C ILE A 622 19.87 -21.70 -1.58
N ASP A 623 19.94 -21.99 -2.89
CA ASP A 623 20.95 -21.49 -3.80
C ASP A 623 20.26 -20.57 -4.82
N LEU A 624 20.20 -19.27 -4.51
CA LEU A 624 19.65 -18.24 -5.36
C LEU A 624 20.61 -17.04 -5.42
N PRO A 625 20.62 -16.28 -6.51
CA PRO A 625 21.47 -15.10 -6.61
C PRO A 625 21.07 -14.03 -5.59
N GLU A 626 22.05 -13.25 -5.18
CA GLU A 626 21.85 -12.06 -4.38
C GLU A 626 21.07 -11.01 -5.19
N ILE A 627 20.18 -10.28 -4.52
CA ILE A 627 19.46 -9.14 -5.10
C ILE A 627 19.99 -7.88 -4.45
N GLU A 628 20.45 -6.95 -5.27
CA GLU A 628 20.98 -5.65 -4.85
C GLU A 628 19.89 -4.57 -4.97
N LEU A 629 19.86 -3.68 -3.98
CA LEU A 629 18.98 -2.53 -3.88
C LEU A 629 19.82 -1.29 -3.56
N GLN A 630 19.95 -0.38 -4.50
CA GLN A 630 20.53 0.94 -4.26
C GLN A 630 19.44 1.86 -3.69
N THR A 631 19.71 2.44 -2.50
CA THR A 631 18.72 3.25 -1.78
C THR A 631 19.42 4.23 -0.82
N THR A 632 18.65 5.01 -0.08
CA THR A 632 19.15 5.90 0.95
C THR A 632 18.99 5.29 2.35
N ALA A 633 19.86 5.67 3.27
CA ALA A 633 19.84 5.22 4.65
C ALA A 633 20.20 6.35 5.63
N TYR A 634 19.67 6.24 6.83
CA TYR A 634 20.15 6.90 8.02
C TYR A 634 20.88 5.88 8.87
N TRP A 635 22.08 6.23 9.40
CA TRP A 635 22.79 5.33 10.30
C TRP A 635 23.48 6.05 11.45
N LEU A 636 23.67 5.28 12.51
CA LEU A 636 24.34 5.68 13.74
C LEU A 636 25.58 4.83 13.96
N THR A 637 26.73 5.44 14.09
CA THR A 637 27.94 4.78 14.59
C THR A 637 28.08 5.03 16.09
N ALA A 638 28.54 4.02 16.83
CA ALA A 638 28.66 4.08 18.30
C ALA A 638 30.11 3.93 18.77
N GLU A 639 31.05 4.63 18.14
CA GLU A 639 32.51 4.52 18.41
C GLU A 639 32.86 4.77 19.85
N GLY A 640 32.43 5.91 20.43
CA GLY A 640 32.68 6.27 21.82
C GLY A 640 31.77 5.54 22.82
N ALA A 641 30.58 5.15 22.37
CA ALA A 641 29.62 4.46 23.23
C ALA A 641 29.97 2.98 23.48
N ALA A 642 30.77 2.37 22.61
CA ALA A 642 31.13 0.96 22.69
C ALA A 642 32.35 0.67 23.61
N VAL A 643 32.99 1.70 24.17
CA VAL A 643 34.15 1.52 25.06
C VAL A 643 33.73 0.82 26.35
N GLY A 644 34.38 -0.31 26.65
CA GLY A 644 34.13 -1.06 27.89
C GLY A 644 32.95 -2.06 27.84
N TRP A 645 32.39 -2.32 26.67
CA TRP A 645 31.35 -3.35 26.46
C TRP A 645 31.97 -4.72 26.15
N ARG A 646 31.35 -5.78 26.65
CA ARG A 646 31.56 -7.12 26.12
C ARG A 646 30.88 -7.26 24.76
N ARG A 647 31.43 -8.10 23.89
CA ARG A 647 30.91 -8.28 22.52
C ARG A 647 29.47 -8.81 22.51
N ASP A 648 29.16 -9.76 23.37
CA ASP A 648 27.83 -10.34 23.55
C ASP A 648 26.80 -9.29 24.06
N GLU A 649 27.17 -8.50 25.07
CA GLU A 649 26.33 -7.41 25.57
C GLU A 649 26.04 -6.35 24.49
N LEU A 650 27.08 -5.98 23.72
CA LEU A 650 26.98 -4.99 22.67
C LEU A 650 26.07 -5.47 21.51
N ASP A 651 26.13 -6.76 21.17
CA ASP A 651 25.25 -7.35 20.14
C ASP A 651 23.78 -7.28 20.56
N VAL A 652 23.47 -7.69 21.79
CA VAL A 652 22.12 -7.58 22.37
C VAL A 652 21.65 -6.12 22.40
N ALA A 653 22.53 -5.20 22.83
CA ALA A 653 22.20 -3.77 22.89
C ALA A 653 21.89 -3.18 21.52
N LEU A 654 22.69 -3.51 20.50
CA LEU A 654 22.49 -3.02 19.11
C LEU A 654 21.20 -3.56 18.48
N ILE A 655 20.92 -4.85 18.69
CA ILE A 655 19.68 -5.46 18.21
C ILE A 655 18.48 -4.81 18.88
N GLY A 656 18.52 -4.67 20.21
CA GLY A 656 17.42 -4.09 20.99
C GLY A 656 17.18 -2.62 20.67
N ALA A 657 18.23 -1.81 20.68
CA ALA A 657 18.15 -0.39 20.34
C ALA A 657 17.71 -0.20 18.88
N GLY A 658 18.25 -0.97 17.94
CA GLY A 658 17.90 -0.90 16.53
C GLY A 658 16.41 -1.17 16.30
N ARG A 659 15.83 -2.19 16.95
CA ARG A 659 14.39 -2.51 16.85
C ARG A 659 13.52 -1.40 17.43
N ALA A 660 13.88 -0.88 18.59
CA ALA A 660 13.15 0.24 19.20
C ALA A 660 13.20 1.50 18.31
N ILE A 661 14.38 1.82 17.77
CA ILE A 661 14.57 2.92 16.81
C ILE A 661 13.71 2.70 15.55
N GLN A 662 13.73 1.51 14.95
CA GLN A 662 12.91 1.21 13.75
C GLN A 662 11.41 1.37 14.04
N ALA A 663 10.95 0.88 15.20
CA ALA A 663 9.55 1.00 15.59
C ALA A 663 9.13 2.47 15.75
N VAL A 664 9.95 3.25 16.44
CA VAL A 664 9.71 4.69 16.65
C VAL A 664 9.84 5.47 15.35
N ALA A 665 10.79 5.11 14.48
CA ALA A 665 10.94 5.72 13.15
C ALA A 665 9.66 5.58 12.32
N ALA A 666 9.05 4.40 12.30
CA ALA A 666 7.80 4.17 11.59
C ALA A 666 6.65 5.04 12.12
N VAL A 667 6.53 5.17 13.45
CA VAL A 667 5.52 6.04 14.09
C VAL A 667 5.84 7.51 13.87
N LEU A 668 7.11 7.91 14.05
CA LEU A 668 7.56 9.29 13.96
C LEU A 668 7.41 9.88 12.55
N LEU A 669 7.66 9.05 11.52
CA LEU A 669 7.50 9.42 10.12
C LEU A 669 6.11 9.10 9.57
N MET A 670 5.28 8.39 10.35
CA MET A 670 3.95 7.92 9.96
C MET A 670 3.99 7.09 8.67
N VAL A 671 4.92 6.13 8.58
CA VAL A 671 5.11 5.24 7.42
C VAL A 671 4.91 3.79 7.79
N ASP A 672 4.69 2.94 6.78
CA ASP A 672 4.62 1.50 7.02
C ASP A 672 5.98 1.00 7.55
N PRO A 673 6.03 0.22 8.64
CA PRO A 673 7.27 -0.36 9.14
C PRO A 673 8.05 -1.16 8.08
N ARG A 674 7.39 -1.65 7.03
CA ARG A 674 8.01 -2.37 5.90
C ARG A 674 8.79 -1.44 4.95
N ASP A 675 8.52 -0.14 5.00
CA ASP A 675 9.23 0.85 4.18
C ASP A 675 10.64 1.14 4.72
N LEU A 676 10.94 0.69 5.96
CA LEU A 676 12.22 0.86 6.64
C LEU A 676 12.84 -0.49 6.98
N GLY A 677 14.00 -0.79 6.39
CA GLY A 677 14.81 -1.94 6.76
C GLY A 677 15.81 -1.59 7.87
N LEU A 678 16.19 -2.58 8.68
CA LEU A 678 17.13 -2.46 9.78
C LEU A 678 18.30 -3.43 9.59
N VAL A 679 19.52 -2.91 9.76
CA VAL A 679 20.74 -3.70 9.89
C VAL A 679 21.54 -3.19 11.08
N SER A 680 21.84 -4.08 12.04
CA SER A 680 22.70 -3.78 13.18
C SER A 680 23.98 -4.62 13.08
N GLN A 681 25.14 -3.98 13.26
CA GLN A 681 26.46 -4.60 13.14
C GLN A 681 27.33 -4.23 14.33
N VAL A 682 27.85 -5.21 15.05
CA VAL A 682 28.80 -5.00 16.16
C VAL A 682 30.09 -4.34 15.68
N ARG A 683 30.50 -4.63 14.45
CA ARG A 683 31.60 -3.98 13.74
C ARG A 683 31.24 -3.88 12.28
N SER A 684 30.87 -2.69 11.85
CA SER A 684 30.64 -2.43 10.42
C SER A 684 31.96 -2.57 9.65
N PRO A 685 31.98 -3.30 8.52
CA PRO A 685 33.17 -3.40 7.67
C PRO A 685 33.64 -2.03 7.12
N HIS A 686 32.75 -1.06 7.08
CA HIS A 686 32.99 0.26 6.47
C HIS A 686 33.37 1.34 7.47
N HIS A 687 32.90 1.23 8.73
CA HIS A 687 33.17 2.23 9.77
C HIS A 687 34.10 1.69 10.87
N GLU A 688 34.39 0.39 10.85
CA GLU A 688 35.12 -0.35 11.89
C GLU A 688 34.54 -0.18 13.32
N ALA A 689 33.29 0.29 13.41
CA ALA A 689 32.59 0.63 14.63
C ALA A 689 31.21 -0.05 14.70
N PRO A 690 30.62 -0.20 15.89
CA PRO A 690 29.24 -0.63 16.04
C PRO A 690 28.31 0.33 15.31
N THR A 691 27.42 -0.20 14.48
CA THR A 691 26.58 0.63 13.62
C THR A 691 25.15 0.08 13.52
N ILE A 692 24.17 0.97 13.61
CA ILE A 692 22.76 0.71 13.35
C ILE A 692 22.38 1.45 12.07
N TYR A 693 21.94 0.74 11.04
CA TYR A 693 21.45 1.29 9.79
C TYR A 693 19.92 1.14 9.69
N LEU A 694 19.25 2.23 9.38
CA LEU A 694 17.87 2.26 8.91
C LEU A 694 17.88 2.66 7.43
N TYR A 695 17.57 1.74 6.55
CA TYR A 695 17.52 1.99 5.11
C TYR A 695 16.10 1.99 4.57
N GLU A 696 15.87 2.74 3.52
CA GLU A 696 14.58 2.77 2.85
C GLU A 696 14.43 1.52 1.98
N ALA A 697 13.32 0.79 2.13
CA ALA A 697 13.07 -0.46 1.41
C ALA A 697 12.65 -0.23 -0.05
N MET A 698 12.86 0.98 -0.57
CA MET A 698 12.52 1.41 -1.92
C MET A 698 13.76 1.85 -2.67
N PRO A 699 13.92 1.48 -3.96
CA PRO A 699 15.02 1.94 -4.79
C PRO A 699 15.11 3.47 -4.87
N GLY A 700 16.31 4.02 -4.71
CA GLY A 700 16.57 5.46 -4.75
C GLY A 700 16.10 6.24 -3.51
N GLY A 701 15.35 5.60 -2.61
CA GLY A 701 14.76 6.27 -1.43
C GLY A 701 13.66 7.28 -1.78
N VAL A 702 12.98 7.77 -0.76
CA VAL A 702 11.88 8.77 -0.87
C VAL A 702 12.03 9.88 0.19
N GLY A 703 13.24 10.05 0.74
CA GLY A 703 13.57 11.09 1.71
C GLY A 703 13.20 10.77 3.17
N LEU A 704 12.92 9.50 3.51
CA LEU A 704 12.65 9.11 4.90
C LEU A 704 13.92 9.20 5.75
N SER A 705 15.04 8.74 5.22
CA SER A 705 16.35 8.73 5.89
C SER A 705 16.86 10.14 6.20
N GLU A 706 16.65 11.12 5.33
CA GLU A 706 16.96 12.52 5.56
C GLU A 706 16.20 13.08 6.79
N ARG A 707 14.91 12.72 6.90
CA ARG A 707 14.07 13.12 8.03
C ARG A 707 14.48 12.47 9.34
N LEU A 708 14.86 11.20 9.31
CA LEU A 708 15.39 10.51 10.49
C LEU A 708 16.69 11.20 10.95
N PHE A 709 17.53 11.61 10.02
CA PHE A 709 18.72 12.39 10.31
C PHE A 709 18.37 13.73 10.98
N ALA A 710 17.40 14.48 10.47
CA ALA A 710 16.96 15.75 11.03
C ALA A 710 16.30 15.58 12.42
N ARG A 711 15.53 14.51 12.63
CA ARG A 711 14.77 14.24 13.87
C ARG A 711 15.47 13.24 14.80
N HIS A 712 16.79 13.11 14.72
CA HIS A 712 17.59 12.17 15.48
C HIS A 712 17.28 12.17 16.99
N ALA A 713 17.19 13.35 17.61
CA ALA A 713 16.95 13.46 19.06
C ALA A 713 15.60 12.85 19.47
N GLU A 714 14.53 13.17 18.72
CA GLU A 714 13.19 12.62 18.96
C GLU A 714 13.17 11.10 18.74
N LEU A 715 13.91 10.62 17.75
CA LEU A 715 14.00 9.21 17.41
C LEU A 715 14.66 8.41 18.54
N VAL A 716 15.80 8.85 19.03
CA VAL A 716 16.57 8.15 20.09
C VAL A 716 15.84 8.22 21.43
N GLU A 717 15.27 9.37 21.78
CA GLU A 717 14.50 9.54 23.03
C GLU A 717 13.21 8.73 22.99
N GLY A 718 12.46 8.76 21.88
CA GLY A 718 11.26 7.95 21.71
C GLY A 718 11.54 6.44 21.78
N ALA A 719 12.68 5.98 21.25
CA ALA A 719 13.10 4.58 21.38
C ALA A 719 13.38 4.19 22.85
N ALA A 720 14.01 5.09 23.60
CA ALA A 720 14.23 4.88 25.04
C ALA A 720 12.92 4.87 25.84
N ASP A 721 11.98 5.75 25.51
CA ASP A 721 10.66 5.81 26.14
C ASP A 721 9.81 4.57 25.83
N LEU A 722 9.86 4.05 24.61
CA LEU A 722 9.19 2.79 24.23
C LEU A 722 9.68 1.63 25.10
N ILE A 723 11.00 1.54 25.33
CA ILE A 723 11.57 0.48 26.18
C ILE A 723 11.17 0.67 27.65
N ARG A 724 11.24 1.90 28.19
CA ARG A 724 10.87 2.22 29.59
C ARG A 724 9.40 1.95 29.88
N ALA A 725 8.53 2.22 28.92
CA ALA A 725 7.09 2.03 29.06
C ALA A 725 6.67 0.55 28.93
N CYS A 726 7.53 -0.33 28.44
CA CYS A 726 7.22 -1.74 28.30
C CYS A 726 7.15 -2.42 29.67
N PRO A 727 6.08 -3.18 29.99
CA PRO A 727 5.94 -3.84 31.28
C PRO A 727 6.81 -5.10 31.46
N CYS A 728 7.63 -5.46 30.49
CA CYS A 728 8.52 -6.62 30.59
C CYS A 728 9.80 -6.34 31.38
N ASP A 729 10.36 -7.36 32.03
CA ASP A 729 11.50 -7.19 32.93
C ASP A 729 12.84 -7.01 32.21
N ALA A 730 13.08 -7.68 31.08
CA ALA A 730 14.42 -7.76 30.49
C ALA A 730 14.46 -7.83 28.95
N GLY A 731 13.35 -7.49 28.30
CA GLY A 731 13.18 -7.53 26.86
C GLY A 731 12.08 -8.50 26.41
N CYS A 732 11.30 -8.07 25.44
CA CYS A 732 10.24 -8.87 24.84
C CYS A 732 10.01 -8.42 23.39
N PRO A 733 9.26 -9.19 22.58
CA PRO A 733 8.96 -8.82 21.20
C PRO A 733 8.34 -7.43 21.00
N ALA A 734 7.72 -6.87 22.06
CA ALA A 734 7.08 -5.55 22.03
C ALA A 734 8.04 -4.36 22.26
N CYS A 735 9.29 -4.58 22.58
CA CYS A 735 10.27 -3.52 22.82
C CYS A 735 11.62 -3.83 22.13
N THR A 736 12.55 -4.48 22.85
CA THR A 736 13.91 -4.77 22.37
C THR A 736 14.02 -6.07 21.57
N GLY A 737 12.98 -6.88 21.54
CA GLY A 737 12.94 -8.20 20.90
C GLY A 737 12.94 -9.33 21.91
N PRO A 738 12.76 -10.58 21.44
CA PRO A 738 12.76 -11.74 22.32
C PRO A 738 14.12 -11.88 23.01
N ARG A 739 14.06 -12.33 24.24
CA ARG A 739 15.26 -12.59 25.06
C ARG A 739 16.11 -13.67 24.41
N LEU A 740 17.32 -13.34 24.00
CA LEU A 740 18.22 -14.28 23.32
C LEU A 740 18.95 -15.17 24.34
N GLU A 741 19.28 -14.60 25.52
CA GLU A 741 19.93 -15.29 26.63
C GLU A 741 19.18 -15.00 27.94
N PRO A 742 18.86 -16.04 28.74
CA PRO A 742 18.04 -15.88 29.95
C PRO A 742 18.64 -14.95 31.02
N GLU A 743 19.96 -14.83 31.05
CA GLU A 743 20.70 -14.07 32.07
C GLU A 743 20.98 -12.61 31.67
N VAL A 744 20.61 -12.22 30.43
CA VAL A 744 20.94 -10.89 29.88
C VAL A 744 19.71 -9.98 29.91
N ASP A 745 19.84 -8.84 30.56
CA ASP A 745 18.82 -7.78 30.52
C ASP A 745 18.96 -6.92 29.25
N GLY A 746 18.24 -7.31 28.21
CA GLY A 746 18.24 -6.61 26.92
C GLY A 746 17.71 -5.17 27.01
N ASN A 747 16.77 -4.90 27.91
CA ASN A 747 16.22 -3.55 28.12
C ASN A 747 17.28 -2.61 28.72
N ALA A 748 17.97 -3.04 29.79
CA ALA A 748 19.00 -2.26 30.40
C ALA A 748 20.16 -1.96 29.45
N LEU A 749 20.58 -2.95 28.66
CA LEU A 749 21.65 -2.79 27.67
C LEU A 749 21.25 -1.86 26.52
N ALA A 750 20.05 -2.01 25.96
CA ALA A 750 19.54 -1.14 24.91
C ALA A 750 19.38 0.31 25.39
N LEU A 751 18.84 0.52 26.61
CA LEU A 751 18.70 1.85 27.20
C LEU A 751 20.08 2.50 27.47
N ARG A 752 21.08 1.74 27.95
CA ARG A 752 22.44 2.21 28.11
C ARG A 752 23.06 2.67 26.78
N LEU A 753 22.86 1.92 25.69
CA LEU A 753 23.32 2.29 24.36
C LEU A 753 22.62 3.55 23.85
N LEU A 754 21.29 3.62 23.94
CA LEU A 754 20.50 4.78 23.52
C LEU A 754 20.88 6.04 24.30
N ALA A 755 21.13 5.95 25.61
CA ALA A 755 21.57 7.06 26.41
C ALA A 755 22.93 7.60 25.95
N SER A 756 23.82 6.76 25.44
CA SER A 756 25.13 7.16 24.91
C SER A 756 25.06 7.65 23.44
N LEU A 757 23.94 7.50 22.74
CA LEU A 757 23.74 7.98 21.36
C LEU A 757 22.84 9.23 21.31
N GLY A 758 22.13 9.56 22.37
CA GLY A 758 21.24 10.72 22.46
C GLY A 758 21.99 12.06 22.57
N SER A 759 21.36 13.14 22.14
CA SER A 759 21.83 14.50 22.41
C SER A 759 21.62 14.81 23.87
N GLY A 760 22.66 15.23 24.59
CA GLY A 760 22.67 15.52 26.05
C GLY A 760 21.84 16.72 26.50
N ALA A 761 20.58 16.88 26.05
CA ALA A 761 19.66 17.93 26.49
C ALA A 761 18.28 17.32 26.75
N GLY A 762 17.82 17.40 27.98
CA GLY A 762 16.71 16.66 28.53
C GLY A 762 15.29 17.04 28.11
N SER A 763 14.40 16.12 28.44
CA SER A 763 12.95 16.24 28.75
C SER A 763 12.04 17.00 27.77
N GLY A 764 11.83 16.45 26.59
CA GLY A 764 10.84 17.02 25.65
C GLY A 764 10.03 16.03 24.83
N ALA A 765 10.47 14.80 24.66
CA ALA A 765 9.96 13.89 23.64
C ALA A 765 8.65 13.18 24.01
N SER A 766 8.35 12.98 25.29
CA SER A 766 6.99 12.53 25.71
C SER A 766 5.92 13.53 25.27
N ALA A 767 6.28 14.81 25.18
CA ALA A 767 5.44 15.88 24.64
C ALA A 767 5.41 15.85 23.09
N ALA A 768 6.49 15.42 22.42
CA ALA A 768 6.56 15.38 20.96
C ALA A 768 5.77 14.20 20.37
N LEU A 769 5.83 13.01 20.95
CA LEU A 769 4.96 11.88 20.60
C LEU A 769 3.49 12.22 20.83
N ARG A 770 3.17 12.91 21.94
CA ARG A 770 1.81 13.43 22.20
C ARG A 770 1.41 14.55 21.24
N ARG A 771 2.35 15.42 20.82
CA ARG A 771 2.09 16.49 19.83
C ARG A 771 1.92 15.93 18.42
N ALA A 772 2.65 14.90 18.02
CA ALA A 772 2.45 14.22 16.74
C ALA A 772 1.10 13.50 16.66
N ALA A 773 0.54 13.08 17.81
CA ALA A 773 -0.80 12.50 17.87
C ALA A 773 -1.93 13.55 17.90
N VAL A 774 -1.65 14.83 18.23
CA VAL A 774 -2.64 15.90 18.40
C VAL A 774 -2.49 17.02 17.37
N ALA A 775 -1.34 17.18 16.72
CA ALA A 775 -1.10 18.11 15.61
C ALA A 775 -1.36 17.45 14.26
#